data_fbdd8523e5f68f44b623d6135a1ff96e
#
_entry.id   fbdd8523e5f68f44b623d6135a1ff96e
#
_cell.length_a   1.000
_cell.length_b   1.000
_cell.length_c   1.000
_cell.angle_alpha   90.00
_cell.angle_beta   90.00
_cell.angle_gamma   90.00
#
_symmetry.space_group_name_H-M   'P 1'
#
loop_
_entity.id
_entity.type
_entity.pdbx_description
1 polymer ?
#
loop_
_entity_poly.entity_id
_entity_poly.type
_entity_poly.pdbx_seq_one_letter_code
_entity_poly.pdbx_strand_id
1 'polypeptide(L)'
;LKNDITGGLTPASFEPTIDYIVTKIPKFAFEKFPEANNRLTTQMKSVGEVMAIGSNFQESLQKALCSMEEDLDGLNSILDIKNKSIDEEEIQYELSFPGAKRIFYIADALRMGWPKEKIYKLTQVDYWFLDQIAEIIEIEKNLKKSSKDKITKELLFSLKSKGFSDKRIGKMINEEESSIRNLRLKFHVLPIFRRVDTCAAEFLTSTCYMYSTYGGKCESLPSKNKKVLVLGSGPNRIGQGIEFDYCCVHASLAMQEEDIESIMVNCNPETVSTDYDVSNRLYFEPITAEKILDIIDIEDPYGVIIQFGGQTPLKLSNILSKHGIKILGTNVDAIDRSEDRERFQELIVKLNLKQPLNATVKTQNEALEKADEIGFPIVVRPSYVLGGRAMQLVHHKKELALYLSKAVEVSNSKPILLDSYLTDAIEVDVDVVSDGKDIEIGGILQHIEQAGVHSGDSACSLPPYSLSSEIQNKIKVQSINIAKELEVIGLMNIQFAVKNNDIYIIEVNPRASRTVPFISKAIGKSIVKVASKAMIGISLKNQSFSTKLPNGLSFVKEAVLPFDKFPLVDPILGPEMKSTGEVMGIGPNFGEAYAKAQKGANKILPKKGKVFLSVKDNDKKYLKKLVPLLIKNDFQIIATDGTAQKIRELKYDVTRINKVLEGRPHTVDSLLNNEIDLVINTTEGKQSIEDSASIRRTALQNKIFCTTTMFGAFAIMESLKNDEQDWSYTPLQEINN
;
A
#
# COMPACT_ATOMS: atom_id res chain seq x y z
N LEU A 1 -34.58 -25.96 -11.02
CA LEU A 1 -33.28 -25.88 -10.35
C LEU A 1 -33.46 -25.58 -8.88
N LYS A 2 -32.63 -26.18 -8.05
CA LYS A 2 -32.56 -25.91 -6.61
C LYS A 2 -31.54 -24.79 -6.36
N ASN A 3 -31.76 -24.01 -5.30
CA ASN A 3 -30.86 -22.96 -4.88
C ASN A 3 -29.73 -23.56 -4.02
N ASP A 4 -28.50 -23.51 -4.50
CA ASP A 4 -27.33 -24.06 -3.80
C ASP A 4 -27.01 -23.31 -2.50
N ILE A 5 -27.29 -22.00 -2.43
CA ILE A 5 -27.07 -21.16 -1.24
C ILE A 5 -27.92 -21.65 -0.06
N THR A 6 -29.10 -22.14 -0.32
CA THR A 6 -30.00 -22.69 0.69
C THR A 6 -29.82 -24.22 0.90
N GLY A 7 -28.77 -24.80 0.35
CA GLY A 7 -28.57 -26.26 0.38
C GLY A 7 -29.65 -27.04 -0.36
N GLY A 8 -30.28 -26.43 -1.36
CA GLY A 8 -31.35 -27.05 -2.15
C GLY A 8 -32.74 -27.05 -1.51
N LEU A 9 -32.92 -26.29 -0.43
CA LEU A 9 -34.21 -26.19 0.28
C LEU A 9 -35.24 -25.32 -0.48
N THR A 10 -34.78 -24.30 -1.22
CA THR A 10 -35.63 -23.47 -2.05
C THR A 10 -35.41 -23.73 -3.55
N PRO A 11 -36.35 -23.32 -4.42
CA PRO A 11 -36.09 -23.22 -5.85
C PRO A 11 -35.15 -22.07 -6.16
N ALA A 12 -34.34 -22.18 -7.23
CA ALA A 12 -33.42 -21.13 -7.68
C ALA A 12 -34.14 -19.85 -8.15
N SER A 13 -35.42 -19.93 -8.44
CA SER A 13 -36.25 -18.81 -8.92
C SER A 13 -36.99 -18.05 -7.81
N PHE A 14 -36.65 -18.30 -6.53
CA PHE A 14 -37.31 -17.60 -5.46
C PHE A 14 -36.79 -16.14 -5.33
N GLU A 15 -37.70 -15.20 -4.97
CA GLU A 15 -37.37 -13.79 -4.82
C GLU A 15 -36.93 -13.50 -3.37
N PRO A 16 -35.70 -12.96 -3.15
CA PRO A 16 -35.16 -12.74 -1.81
C PRO A 16 -35.84 -11.55 -1.10
N THR A 17 -36.05 -11.66 0.20
CA THR A 17 -36.38 -10.56 1.09
C THR A 17 -35.14 -10.17 1.90
N ILE A 18 -34.58 -8.99 1.61
CA ILE A 18 -33.34 -8.51 2.24
C ILE A 18 -33.68 -7.38 3.21
N ASP A 19 -33.18 -7.45 4.44
CA ASP A 19 -33.44 -6.47 5.51
C ASP A 19 -32.22 -5.58 5.85
N TYR A 20 -31.23 -5.54 4.97
CA TYR A 20 -30.04 -4.72 5.10
C TYR A 20 -29.72 -3.99 3.77
N ILE A 21 -28.94 -2.92 3.85
CA ILE A 21 -28.50 -2.15 2.70
C ILE A 21 -26.98 -2.20 2.63
N VAL A 22 -26.45 -2.45 1.44
CA VAL A 22 -25.02 -2.47 1.15
C VAL A 22 -24.64 -1.26 0.32
N THR A 23 -23.64 -0.52 0.78
CA THR A 23 -23.00 0.54 -0.01
C THR A 23 -21.58 0.12 -0.36
N LYS A 24 -21.28 0.13 -1.65
CA LYS A 24 -19.93 -0.13 -2.21
C LYS A 24 -19.38 1.19 -2.76
N ILE A 25 -18.14 1.52 -2.39
CA ILE A 25 -17.43 2.71 -2.90
C ILE A 25 -16.09 2.27 -3.50
N PRO A 26 -15.83 2.57 -4.79
CA PRO A 26 -14.56 2.28 -5.42
C PRO A 26 -13.45 3.19 -4.89
N LYS A 27 -12.24 2.63 -4.70
CA LYS A 27 -11.03 3.36 -4.31
C LYS A 27 -10.24 3.74 -5.55
N PHE A 28 -9.93 5.02 -5.68
CA PHE A 28 -9.04 5.55 -6.72
C PHE A 28 -7.71 5.96 -6.12
N ALA A 29 -6.68 6.04 -6.96
CA ALA A 29 -5.32 6.43 -6.56
C ALA A 29 -4.78 7.53 -7.49
N PHE A 30 -5.62 8.49 -7.89
CA PHE A 30 -5.20 9.59 -8.77
C PHE A 30 -4.12 10.47 -8.15
N GLU A 31 -4.04 10.52 -6.82
CA GLU A 31 -2.96 11.21 -6.10
C GLU A 31 -1.57 10.62 -6.36
N LYS A 32 -1.51 9.34 -6.78
CA LYS A 32 -0.28 8.65 -7.18
C LYS A 32 0.10 8.93 -8.64
N PHE A 33 -0.84 9.40 -9.42
CA PHE A 33 -0.73 9.66 -10.85
C PHE A 33 -1.30 11.04 -11.20
N PRO A 34 -0.64 12.12 -10.76
CA PRO A 34 -1.17 13.49 -10.94
C PRO A 34 -1.31 13.91 -12.41
N GLU A 35 -0.57 13.26 -13.32
CA GLU A 35 -0.65 13.50 -14.76
C GLU A 35 -1.84 12.76 -15.41
N ALA A 36 -2.48 11.84 -14.70
CA ALA A 36 -3.59 11.06 -15.23
C ALA A 36 -4.87 11.90 -15.31
N ASN A 37 -5.69 11.63 -16.33
CA ASN A 37 -7.03 12.19 -16.38
C ASN A 37 -7.89 11.56 -15.27
N ASN A 38 -8.29 12.38 -14.29
CA ASN A 38 -9.08 11.99 -13.11
C ASN A 38 -10.59 11.87 -13.38
N ARG A 39 -11.04 12.08 -14.62
CA ARG A 39 -12.46 11.90 -14.99
C ARG A 39 -12.78 10.44 -15.17
N LEU A 40 -13.94 10.03 -14.64
CA LEU A 40 -14.43 8.67 -14.78
C LEU A 40 -15.06 8.48 -16.16
N THR A 41 -14.71 7.38 -16.80
CA THR A 41 -15.15 7.00 -18.14
C THR A 41 -15.59 5.53 -18.15
N THR A 42 -15.70 4.93 -19.32
CA THR A 42 -15.98 3.49 -19.48
C THR A 42 -14.78 2.60 -19.09
N GLN A 43 -13.58 3.17 -19.00
CA GLN A 43 -12.40 2.44 -18.55
C GLN A 43 -12.37 2.37 -17.02
N MET A 44 -12.13 1.20 -16.47
CA MET A 44 -11.94 1.01 -15.02
C MET A 44 -10.62 1.65 -14.55
N LYS A 45 -10.72 2.60 -13.62
CA LYS A 45 -9.57 3.33 -13.03
C LYS A 45 -9.40 3.07 -11.54
N SER A 46 -10.35 2.38 -10.91
CA SER A 46 -10.25 2.01 -9.50
C SER A 46 -9.16 0.95 -9.28
N VAL A 47 -8.60 0.97 -8.09
CA VAL A 47 -7.53 0.04 -7.64
C VAL A 47 -7.98 -0.85 -6.49
N GLY A 48 -9.14 -0.60 -5.94
CA GLY A 48 -9.76 -1.35 -4.86
C GLY A 48 -11.14 -0.79 -4.54
N GLU A 49 -11.74 -1.26 -3.47
CA GLU A 49 -13.07 -0.85 -3.05
C GLU A 49 -13.33 -1.13 -1.57
N VAL A 50 -14.34 -0.49 -1.03
CA VAL A 50 -14.90 -0.77 0.28
C VAL A 50 -16.36 -1.14 0.17
N MET A 51 -16.81 -1.98 1.09
CA MET A 51 -18.21 -2.30 1.30
C MET A 51 -18.60 -2.00 2.74
N ALA A 52 -19.78 -1.48 2.95
CA ALA A 52 -20.36 -1.35 4.27
C ALA A 52 -21.83 -1.74 4.27
N ILE A 53 -22.27 -2.33 5.37
CA ILE A 53 -23.62 -2.85 5.56
C ILE A 53 -24.30 -2.07 6.68
N GLY A 54 -25.54 -1.72 6.49
CA GLY A 54 -26.38 -1.00 7.47
C GLY A 54 -27.85 -1.37 7.35
N SER A 55 -28.66 -0.96 8.31
CA SER A 55 -30.11 -1.12 8.24
C SER A 55 -30.81 -0.08 7.36
N ASN A 56 -30.09 0.96 6.98
CA ASN A 56 -30.55 2.01 6.06
C ASN A 56 -29.40 2.58 5.23
N PHE A 57 -29.74 3.30 4.16
CA PHE A 57 -28.75 3.82 3.23
C PHE A 57 -27.78 4.82 3.87
N GLN A 58 -28.28 5.71 4.74
CA GLN A 58 -27.43 6.72 5.39
C GLN A 58 -26.38 6.07 6.28
N GLU A 59 -26.74 5.03 7.03
CA GLU A 59 -25.82 4.25 7.84
C GLU A 59 -24.75 3.55 7.00
N SER A 60 -25.16 2.81 5.96
CA SER A 60 -24.23 2.09 5.11
C SER A 60 -23.30 3.03 4.34
N LEU A 61 -23.82 4.17 3.83
CA LEU A 61 -23.01 5.18 3.14
C LEU A 61 -21.95 5.79 4.05
N GLN A 62 -22.31 6.24 5.26
CA GLN A 62 -21.37 6.89 6.17
C GLN A 62 -20.30 5.91 6.67
N LYS A 63 -20.67 4.65 6.94
CA LYS A 63 -19.70 3.59 7.24
C LYS A 63 -18.74 3.34 6.08
N ALA A 64 -19.25 3.25 4.84
CA ALA A 64 -18.43 3.06 3.66
C ALA A 64 -17.39 4.19 3.48
N LEU A 65 -17.82 5.44 3.71
CA LEU A 65 -16.91 6.60 3.68
C LEU A 65 -15.82 6.50 4.76
N CYS A 66 -16.18 6.09 6.00
CA CYS A 66 -15.21 5.87 7.07
C CYS A 66 -14.19 4.76 6.73
N SER A 67 -14.56 3.82 5.86
CA SER A 67 -13.71 2.70 5.44
C SER A 67 -12.70 3.06 4.34
N MET A 68 -12.80 4.25 3.72
CA MET A 68 -11.99 4.65 2.56
C MET A 68 -10.50 4.85 2.85
N GLU A 69 -10.09 4.88 4.11
CA GLU A 69 -8.69 5.18 4.51
C GLU A 69 -8.18 6.53 3.95
N GLU A 70 -9.04 7.56 4.03
CA GLU A 70 -8.78 8.94 3.59
C GLU A 70 -9.02 9.95 4.72
N ASP A 71 -8.90 9.52 5.99
CA ASP A 71 -9.18 10.31 7.19
C ASP A 71 -10.61 10.86 7.25
N LEU A 72 -11.54 10.17 6.60
CA LEU A 72 -12.97 10.51 6.62
C LEU A 72 -13.64 9.95 7.87
N ASP A 73 -14.55 10.73 8.42
CA ASP A 73 -15.39 10.33 9.56
C ASP A 73 -16.88 10.27 9.22
N GLY A 74 -17.20 10.27 7.94
CA GLY A 74 -18.51 10.27 7.31
C GLY A 74 -18.50 11.12 6.04
N LEU A 75 -19.60 11.79 5.76
CA LEU A 75 -19.74 12.67 4.60
C LEU A 75 -19.09 14.04 4.87
N ASN A 76 -17.75 14.08 4.84
CA ASN A 76 -16.97 15.28 5.13
C ASN A 76 -17.15 16.37 4.08
N SER A 77 -17.01 17.64 4.49
CA SER A 77 -16.83 18.76 3.54
C SER A 77 -15.42 18.75 3.00
N ILE A 78 -15.27 18.93 1.70
CA ILE A 78 -13.98 19.06 1.02
C ILE A 78 -13.70 20.51 0.58
N LEU A 79 -14.71 21.37 0.62
CA LEU A 79 -14.60 22.79 0.33
C LEU A 79 -14.54 23.60 1.63
N ASP A 80 -13.76 24.69 1.62
CA ASP A 80 -13.83 25.69 2.70
C ASP A 80 -15.04 26.61 2.50
N ILE A 81 -16.23 26.10 2.88
CA ILE A 81 -17.52 26.78 2.68
C ILE A 81 -17.60 28.14 3.41
N LYS A 82 -16.71 28.39 4.37
CA LYS A 82 -16.63 29.69 5.06
C LYS A 82 -15.89 30.74 4.23
N ASN A 83 -15.09 30.32 3.28
CA ASN A 83 -14.36 31.20 2.38
C ASN A 83 -15.29 31.70 1.27
N LYS A 84 -15.45 33.03 1.16
CA LYS A 84 -16.32 33.66 0.15
C LYS A 84 -15.79 33.57 -1.29
N SER A 85 -14.58 33.01 -1.49
CA SER A 85 -13.96 32.88 -2.80
C SER A 85 -14.17 31.51 -3.45
N ILE A 86 -15.23 30.77 -3.08
CA ILE A 86 -15.55 29.50 -3.72
C ILE A 86 -16.00 29.76 -5.16
N ASP A 87 -15.32 29.07 -6.09
CA ASP A 87 -15.68 29.13 -7.49
C ASP A 87 -16.89 28.24 -7.78
N GLU A 88 -18.04 28.87 -8.01
CA GLU A 88 -19.26 28.14 -8.37
C GLU A 88 -19.16 27.41 -9.72
N GLU A 89 -18.35 27.91 -10.65
CA GLU A 89 -18.13 27.26 -11.95
C GLU A 89 -17.35 25.97 -11.78
N GLU A 90 -16.37 25.93 -10.87
CA GLU A 90 -15.66 24.71 -10.51
C GLU A 90 -16.62 23.66 -9.95
N ILE A 91 -17.51 24.06 -9.02
CA ILE A 91 -18.51 23.13 -8.44
C ILE A 91 -19.44 22.60 -9.54
N GLN A 92 -19.94 23.46 -10.43
CA GLN A 92 -20.80 23.03 -11.54
C GLN A 92 -20.07 22.04 -12.45
N TYR A 93 -18.80 22.28 -12.74
CA TYR A 93 -17.96 21.36 -13.53
C TYR A 93 -17.81 20.01 -12.83
N GLU A 94 -17.44 19.99 -11.55
CA GLU A 94 -17.25 18.75 -10.77
C GLU A 94 -18.55 17.96 -10.58
N LEU A 95 -19.70 18.62 -10.55
CA LEU A 95 -21.00 17.98 -10.53
C LEU A 95 -21.39 17.40 -11.91
N SER A 96 -21.06 18.10 -13.00
CA SER A 96 -21.44 17.69 -14.36
C SER A 96 -20.56 16.58 -14.91
N PHE A 97 -19.27 16.60 -14.62
CA PHE A 97 -18.30 15.62 -15.09
C PHE A 97 -17.86 14.68 -13.97
N PRO A 98 -18.24 13.37 -14.02
CA PRO A 98 -17.99 12.46 -12.91
C PRO A 98 -16.51 12.31 -12.58
N GLY A 99 -16.15 12.61 -11.34
CA GLY A 99 -14.86 12.39 -10.75
C GLY A 99 -14.98 11.59 -9.44
N ALA A 100 -13.86 11.14 -8.90
CA ALA A 100 -13.81 10.33 -7.67
C ALA A 100 -14.43 11.04 -6.45
N LYS A 101 -14.41 12.36 -6.41
CA LYS A 101 -14.93 13.19 -5.30
C LYS A 101 -16.32 13.75 -5.51
N ARG A 102 -17.03 13.34 -6.55
CA ARG A 102 -18.34 13.92 -6.93
C ARG A 102 -19.36 13.90 -5.79
N ILE A 103 -19.40 12.83 -4.99
CA ILE A 103 -20.34 12.72 -3.86
C ILE A 103 -20.12 13.82 -2.79
N PHE A 104 -18.88 14.22 -2.56
CA PHE A 104 -18.53 15.30 -1.63
C PHE A 104 -18.94 16.67 -2.19
N TYR A 105 -18.77 16.89 -3.50
CA TYR A 105 -19.28 18.11 -4.17
C TYR A 105 -20.81 18.21 -4.11
N ILE A 106 -21.53 17.08 -4.24
CA ILE A 106 -23.00 17.03 -4.04
C ILE A 106 -23.34 17.48 -2.62
N ALA A 107 -22.66 16.91 -1.61
CA ALA A 107 -22.88 17.25 -0.21
C ALA A 107 -22.56 18.72 0.09
N ASP A 108 -21.47 19.25 -0.46
CA ASP A 108 -21.05 20.63 -0.25
C ASP A 108 -21.99 21.64 -0.97
N ALA A 109 -22.48 21.31 -2.17
CA ALA A 109 -23.51 22.10 -2.84
C ALA A 109 -24.79 22.18 -2.00
N LEU A 110 -25.23 21.07 -1.37
CA LEU A 110 -26.35 21.06 -0.43
C LEU A 110 -26.06 21.89 0.84
N ARG A 111 -24.85 21.83 1.39
CA ARG A 111 -24.41 22.68 2.53
C ARG A 111 -24.43 24.17 2.19
N MET A 112 -24.16 24.53 0.95
CA MET A 112 -24.25 25.88 0.42
C MET A 112 -25.69 26.32 0.13
N GLY A 113 -26.67 25.42 0.25
CA GLY A 113 -28.06 25.70 0.04
C GLY A 113 -28.54 25.63 -1.42
N TRP A 114 -27.78 24.96 -2.30
CA TRP A 114 -28.22 24.74 -3.68
C TRP A 114 -29.45 23.85 -3.71
N PRO A 115 -30.48 24.21 -4.52
CA PRO A 115 -31.68 23.40 -4.65
C PRO A 115 -31.37 22.06 -5.31
N LYS A 116 -32.05 21.00 -4.86
CA LYS A 116 -31.87 19.63 -5.38
C LYS A 116 -32.11 19.54 -6.88
N GLU A 117 -33.02 20.34 -7.41
CA GLU A 117 -33.32 20.44 -8.84
C GLU A 117 -32.11 20.91 -9.66
N LYS A 118 -31.32 21.87 -9.14
CA LYS A 118 -30.06 22.32 -9.77
C LYS A 118 -29.04 21.20 -9.77
N ILE A 119 -28.87 20.49 -8.63
CA ILE A 119 -27.93 19.38 -8.49
C ILE A 119 -28.35 18.21 -9.39
N TYR A 120 -29.64 17.87 -9.43
CA TYR A 120 -30.15 16.82 -10.34
C TYR A 120 -29.84 17.13 -11.80
N LYS A 121 -30.11 18.36 -12.26
CA LYS A 121 -29.81 18.77 -13.66
C LYS A 121 -28.35 18.60 -14.04
N LEU A 122 -27.44 18.86 -13.11
CA LEU A 122 -26.00 18.74 -13.34
C LEU A 122 -25.51 17.30 -13.25
N THR A 123 -26.04 16.53 -12.30
CA THR A 123 -25.49 15.22 -11.94
C THR A 123 -26.24 14.04 -12.54
N GLN A 124 -27.52 14.19 -12.82
CA GLN A 124 -28.48 13.11 -13.15
C GLN A 124 -28.56 12.02 -12.05
N VAL A 125 -28.16 12.35 -10.80
CA VAL A 125 -28.32 11.47 -9.65
C VAL A 125 -29.75 11.52 -9.19
N ASP A 126 -30.40 10.35 -9.05
CA ASP A 126 -31.81 10.25 -8.65
C ASP A 126 -32.12 11.02 -7.37
N TYR A 127 -33.30 11.65 -7.33
CA TYR A 127 -33.75 12.46 -6.21
C TYR A 127 -33.75 11.71 -4.89
N TRP A 128 -34.02 10.42 -4.91
CA TRP A 128 -33.99 9.59 -3.70
C TRP A 128 -32.64 9.66 -3.00
N PHE A 129 -31.52 9.52 -3.76
CA PHE A 129 -30.17 9.64 -3.20
C PHE A 129 -29.86 11.06 -2.73
N LEU A 130 -30.31 12.06 -3.49
CA LEU A 130 -30.14 13.46 -3.11
C LEU A 130 -30.88 13.78 -1.81
N ASP A 131 -32.07 13.20 -1.59
CA ASP A 131 -32.83 13.34 -0.36
C ASP A 131 -32.13 12.70 0.83
N GLN A 132 -31.55 11.51 0.66
CA GLN A 132 -30.79 10.85 1.72
C GLN A 132 -29.57 11.67 2.13
N ILE A 133 -28.84 12.23 1.17
CA ILE A 133 -27.69 13.11 1.44
C ILE A 133 -28.15 14.42 2.09
N ALA A 134 -29.21 15.03 1.59
CA ALA A 134 -29.74 16.27 2.14
C ALA A 134 -30.18 16.12 3.62
N GLU A 135 -30.77 14.97 3.98
CA GLU A 135 -31.13 14.69 5.38
C GLU A 135 -29.88 14.60 6.29
N ILE A 136 -28.80 13.95 5.83
CA ILE A 136 -27.52 13.93 6.57
C ILE A 136 -27.02 15.37 6.80
N ILE A 137 -27.06 16.22 5.76
CA ILE A 137 -26.58 17.60 5.84
C ILE A 137 -27.45 18.46 6.77
N GLU A 138 -28.76 18.27 6.78
CA GLU A 138 -29.64 18.99 7.70
C GLU A 138 -29.42 18.59 9.17
N ILE A 139 -29.17 17.28 9.42
CA ILE A 139 -28.78 16.79 10.75
C ILE A 139 -27.46 17.43 11.19
N GLU A 140 -26.44 17.47 10.32
CA GLU A 140 -25.16 18.14 10.62
C GLU A 140 -25.34 19.61 10.97
N LYS A 141 -26.19 20.33 10.21
CA LYS A 141 -26.47 21.75 10.42
C LYS A 141 -27.09 22.01 11.79
N ASN A 142 -28.02 21.14 12.22
CA ASN A 142 -28.66 21.21 13.51
C ASN A 142 -27.69 20.83 14.65
N LEU A 143 -26.88 19.79 14.46
CA LEU A 143 -25.89 19.33 15.44
C LEU A 143 -24.82 20.39 15.71
N LYS A 144 -24.34 21.11 14.69
CA LYS A 144 -23.37 22.23 14.84
C LYS A 144 -23.88 23.39 15.70
N LYS A 145 -25.18 23.51 15.92
CA LYS A 145 -25.80 24.51 16.82
C LYS A 145 -26.02 23.96 18.22
N SER A 146 -25.69 22.69 18.45
CA SER A 146 -25.89 22.01 19.73
C SER A 146 -24.60 22.01 20.56
N SER A 147 -24.73 21.59 21.80
CA SER A 147 -23.63 21.36 22.73
C SER A 147 -23.82 19.99 23.38
N LYS A 148 -22.77 19.47 24.02
CA LYS A 148 -22.77 18.15 24.70
C LYS A 148 -23.97 17.98 25.64
N ASP A 149 -24.30 19.01 26.41
CA ASP A 149 -25.37 18.96 27.40
C ASP A 149 -26.77 18.85 26.80
N LYS A 150 -26.91 19.17 25.50
CA LYS A 150 -28.15 19.04 24.73
C LYS A 150 -28.29 17.69 24.02
N ILE A 151 -27.28 16.83 24.09
CA ILE A 151 -27.35 15.50 23.49
C ILE A 151 -28.15 14.58 24.41
N THR A 152 -29.39 14.28 24.03
CA THR A 152 -30.21 13.29 24.74
C THR A 152 -29.93 11.88 24.24
N LYS A 153 -30.43 10.88 24.96
CA LYS A 153 -30.35 9.47 24.57
C LYS A 153 -30.99 9.25 23.19
N GLU A 154 -32.17 9.81 22.97
CA GLU A 154 -32.94 9.67 21.73
C GLU A 154 -32.23 10.30 20.54
N LEU A 155 -31.68 11.52 20.74
CA LEU A 155 -30.89 12.17 19.71
C LEU A 155 -29.65 11.36 19.38
N LEU A 156 -28.90 10.91 20.39
CA LEU A 156 -27.70 10.11 20.18
C LEU A 156 -28.01 8.80 19.46
N PHE A 157 -29.09 8.10 19.84
CA PHE A 157 -29.56 6.91 19.16
C PHE A 157 -29.91 7.20 17.69
N SER A 158 -30.63 8.28 17.42
CA SER A 158 -30.99 8.69 16.05
C SER A 158 -29.76 9.01 15.21
N LEU A 159 -28.75 9.69 15.77
CA LEU A 159 -27.50 9.98 15.07
C LEU A 159 -26.74 8.67 14.74
N LYS A 160 -26.63 7.78 15.72
CA LYS A 160 -25.93 6.51 15.55
C LYS A 160 -26.63 5.60 14.54
N SER A 161 -27.94 5.51 14.55
CA SER A 161 -28.72 4.72 13.58
C SER A 161 -28.64 5.24 12.14
N LYS A 162 -28.21 6.48 11.95
CA LYS A 162 -27.95 7.09 10.63
C LYS A 162 -26.44 7.07 10.25
N GLY A 163 -25.60 6.37 11.03
CA GLY A 163 -24.21 6.13 10.72
C GLY A 163 -23.24 7.26 11.11
N PHE A 164 -23.65 8.24 11.91
CA PHE A 164 -22.72 9.23 12.43
C PHE A 164 -21.73 8.57 13.39
N SER A 165 -20.42 8.65 13.08
CA SER A 165 -19.37 8.15 13.96
C SER A 165 -19.22 9.02 15.22
N ASP A 166 -18.71 8.45 16.31
CA ASP A 166 -18.41 9.20 17.53
C ASP A 166 -17.45 10.36 17.24
N LYS A 167 -16.46 10.13 16.38
CA LYS A 167 -15.54 11.16 15.88
C LYS A 167 -16.27 12.28 15.13
N ARG A 168 -17.24 11.95 14.26
CA ARG A 168 -18.03 12.95 13.52
C ARG A 168 -18.89 13.77 14.42
N ILE A 169 -19.61 13.14 15.35
CA ILE A 169 -20.44 13.83 16.35
C ILE A 169 -19.57 14.77 17.19
N GLY A 170 -18.45 14.28 17.71
CA GLY A 170 -17.52 15.08 18.51
C GLY A 170 -17.05 16.32 17.77
N LYS A 171 -16.57 16.19 16.55
CA LYS A 171 -16.15 17.34 15.70
C LYS A 171 -17.27 18.37 15.50
N MET A 172 -18.54 17.93 15.35
CA MET A 172 -19.67 18.85 15.14
C MET A 172 -19.98 19.70 16.36
N ILE A 173 -19.81 19.16 17.57
CA ILE A 173 -20.10 19.85 18.82
C ILE A 173 -18.84 20.28 19.60
N ASN A 174 -17.67 20.18 18.96
CA ASN A 174 -16.36 20.52 19.51
C ASN A 174 -15.96 19.70 20.77
N GLU A 175 -16.18 18.39 20.69
CA GLU A 175 -15.82 17.39 21.70
C GLU A 175 -14.90 16.31 21.11
N GLU A 176 -14.17 15.63 21.99
CA GLU A 176 -13.33 14.46 21.59
C GLU A 176 -14.19 13.22 21.33
N GLU A 177 -13.71 12.32 20.47
CA GLU A 177 -14.35 11.02 20.16
C GLU A 177 -14.63 10.22 21.44
N SER A 178 -13.65 10.17 22.37
CA SER A 178 -13.77 9.48 23.66
C SER A 178 -14.89 10.05 24.53
N SER A 179 -15.16 11.34 24.45
CA SER A 179 -16.26 12.02 25.18
C SER A 179 -17.62 11.50 24.67
N ILE A 180 -17.76 11.31 23.37
CA ILE A 180 -19.01 10.79 22.77
C ILE A 180 -19.18 9.32 23.09
N ARG A 181 -18.11 8.51 23.00
CA ARG A 181 -18.16 7.11 23.45
C ARG A 181 -18.62 6.99 24.91
N ASN A 182 -18.07 7.78 25.81
CA ASN A 182 -18.47 7.77 27.22
C ASN A 182 -19.94 8.14 27.40
N LEU A 183 -20.45 9.09 26.58
CA LEU A 183 -21.86 9.46 26.59
C LEU A 183 -22.76 8.33 26.09
N ARG A 184 -22.34 7.60 25.04
CA ARG A 184 -23.05 6.40 24.54
C ARG A 184 -23.14 5.32 25.63
N LEU A 185 -22.02 5.02 26.28
CA LEU A 185 -21.98 4.05 27.38
C LEU A 185 -22.91 4.46 28.52
N LYS A 186 -22.85 5.74 28.96
CA LYS A 186 -23.71 6.27 30.01
C LYS A 186 -25.20 6.16 29.69
N PHE A 187 -25.59 6.41 28.43
CA PHE A 187 -26.99 6.34 27.98
C PHE A 187 -27.42 4.96 27.53
N HIS A 188 -26.55 3.95 27.57
CA HIS A 188 -26.76 2.60 27.03
C HIS A 188 -27.19 2.65 25.55
N VAL A 189 -26.59 3.56 24.77
CA VAL A 189 -26.72 3.60 23.30
C VAL A 189 -25.59 2.76 22.72
N LEU A 190 -25.80 1.47 22.65
CA LEU A 190 -24.83 0.50 22.18
C LEU A 190 -25.26 -0.06 20.82
N PRO A 191 -24.33 -0.38 19.92
CA PRO A 191 -24.68 -1.09 18.70
C PRO A 191 -25.11 -2.52 19.04
N ILE A 192 -25.94 -3.07 18.18
CA ILE A 192 -26.18 -4.49 18.07
C ILE A 192 -25.46 -5.02 16.83
N PHE A 193 -25.22 -6.30 16.79
CA PHE A 193 -24.62 -6.95 15.64
C PHE A 193 -25.63 -7.93 15.03
N ARG A 194 -25.90 -7.74 13.74
CA ARG A 194 -26.80 -8.57 12.96
C ARG A 194 -25.98 -9.45 12.02
N ARG A 195 -26.52 -10.62 11.76
CA ARG A 195 -25.96 -11.56 10.80
C ARG A 195 -26.45 -11.17 9.40
N VAL A 196 -25.55 -11.21 8.41
CA VAL A 196 -25.93 -11.00 7.01
C VAL A 196 -26.77 -12.22 6.58
N ASP A 197 -28.03 -11.98 6.29
CA ASP A 197 -28.95 -13.02 5.87
C ASP A 197 -28.72 -13.36 4.39
N THR A 198 -28.05 -14.47 4.13
CA THR A 198 -27.84 -15.00 2.78
C THR A 198 -28.97 -15.94 2.33
N CYS A 199 -29.94 -16.20 3.20
CA CYS A 199 -31.11 -17.05 2.93
C CYS A 199 -32.40 -16.25 2.76
N ALA A 200 -32.33 -14.92 2.73
CA ALA A 200 -33.43 -14.01 2.46
C ALA A 200 -34.68 -14.25 3.33
N ALA A 201 -34.47 -14.47 4.63
CA ALA A 201 -35.47 -14.75 5.65
C ALA A 201 -36.28 -16.07 5.45
N GLU A 202 -35.92 -16.88 4.46
CA GLU A 202 -36.57 -18.20 4.26
C GLU A 202 -36.10 -19.23 5.27
N PHE A 203 -34.83 -19.18 5.70
CA PHE A 203 -34.21 -20.09 6.67
C PHE A 203 -33.27 -19.32 7.58
N LEU A 204 -32.97 -19.92 8.73
CA LEU A 204 -31.92 -19.39 9.60
C LEU A 204 -30.57 -19.47 8.88
N THR A 205 -29.95 -18.34 8.67
CA THR A 205 -28.62 -18.28 8.07
C THR A 205 -27.55 -18.74 9.05
N SER A 206 -26.58 -19.51 8.56
CA SER A 206 -25.38 -19.92 9.30
C SER A 206 -24.13 -19.14 8.91
N THR A 207 -24.28 -18.09 8.08
CA THR A 207 -23.13 -17.29 7.63
C THR A 207 -22.33 -16.73 8.80
N CYS A 208 -21.02 -16.64 8.63
CA CYS A 208 -20.12 -16.02 9.60
C CYS A 208 -20.12 -14.47 9.53
N TYR A 209 -20.82 -13.88 8.57
CA TYR A 209 -20.81 -12.44 8.29
C TYR A 209 -21.68 -11.64 9.25
N MET A 210 -21.07 -10.65 9.90
CA MET A 210 -21.72 -9.78 10.87
C MET A 210 -21.53 -8.32 10.50
N TYR A 211 -22.50 -7.48 10.85
CA TYR A 211 -22.41 -6.01 10.77
C TYR A 211 -23.06 -5.35 11.96
N SER A 212 -22.57 -4.20 12.37
CA SER A 212 -23.16 -3.40 13.46
C SER A 212 -24.31 -2.55 12.97
N THR A 213 -25.33 -2.33 13.81
CA THR A 213 -26.38 -1.35 13.60
C THR A 213 -26.98 -0.94 14.95
N TYR A 214 -27.98 -0.05 14.94
CA TYR A 214 -28.67 0.40 16.14
C TYR A 214 -30.15 0.09 16.05
N GLY A 215 -30.67 -0.55 17.10
CA GLY A 215 -32.06 -1.01 17.17
C GLY A 215 -32.27 -2.43 16.68
N GLY A 216 -33.22 -3.11 17.29
CA GLY A 216 -33.51 -4.52 17.04
C GLY A 216 -32.84 -5.47 18.02
N LYS A 217 -32.64 -6.73 17.60
CA LYS A 217 -32.05 -7.80 18.42
C LYS A 217 -30.61 -8.08 17.97
N CYS A 218 -29.70 -8.27 18.92
CA CYS A 218 -28.34 -8.70 18.64
C CYS A 218 -28.31 -10.19 18.29
N GLU A 219 -27.62 -10.52 17.19
CA GLU A 219 -27.50 -11.89 16.66
C GLU A 219 -26.07 -12.43 16.73
N SER A 220 -25.16 -11.68 17.37
CA SER A 220 -23.75 -12.11 17.47
C SER A 220 -23.59 -13.44 18.19
N LEU A 221 -24.28 -13.65 19.33
CA LEU A 221 -24.21 -14.88 20.13
C LEU A 221 -22.76 -15.37 20.29
N PRO A 222 -21.88 -14.61 20.94
CA PRO A 222 -20.46 -14.94 21.05
C PRO A 222 -20.24 -16.24 21.80
N SER A 223 -19.30 -17.06 21.33
CA SER A 223 -18.90 -18.29 21.99
C SER A 223 -18.13 -18.03 23.29
N LYS A 224 -17.95 -19.02 24.12
CA LYS A 224 -17.06 -19.00 25.30
C LYS A 224 -15.66 -19.54 25.00
N ASN A 225 -15.37 -19.89 23.77
CA ASN A 225 -14.08 -20.41 23.35
C ASN A 225 -13.01 -19.31 23.46
N LYS A 226 -11.75 -19.73 23.54
CA LYS A 226 -10.63 -18.78 23.39
C LYS A 226 -10.66 -18.19 21.99
N LYS A 227 -10.69 -16.88 21.88
CA LYS A 227 -10.84 -16.15 20.61
C LYS A 227 -9.72 -15.14 20.41
N VAL A 228 -9.32 -14.96 19.16
CA VAL A 228 -8.35 -13.93 18.76
C VAL A 228 -8.98 -13.06 17.67
N LEU A 229 -8.88 -11.75 17.84
CA LEU A 229 -9.33 -10.78 16.86
C LEU A 229 -8.17 -10.43 15.92
N VAL A 230 -8.36 -10.58 14.61
CA VAL A 230 -7.40 -10.20 13.56
C VAL A 230 -7.94 -8.99 12.82
N LEU A 231 -7.20 -7.88 12.84
CA LEU A 231 -7.58 -6.67 12.12
C LEU A 231 -7.03 -6.70 10.70
N GLY A 232 -7.94 -6.59 9.73
CA GLY A 232 -7.65 -6.61 8.30
C GLY A 232 -6.93 -5.35 7.78
N SER A 233 -6.66 -5.33 6.49
CA SER A 233 -5.91 -4.25 5.82
C SER A 233 -6.78 -3.09 5.33
N GLY A 234 -8.11 -3.21 5.40
CA GLY A 234 -9.02 -2.29 4.74
C GLY A 234 -9.03 -2.47 3.21
N PRO A 235 -9.40 -1.44 2.45
CA PRO A 235 -9.45 -1.52 1.00
C PRO A 235 -8.07 -1.72 0.38
N ASN A 236 -8.02 -2.48 -0.71
CA ASN A 236 -6.84 -2.51 -1.55
C ASN A 236 -6.56 -1.10 -2.10
N ARG A 237 -5.30 -0.70 -2.04
CA ARG A 237 -4.84 0.59 -2.55
C ARG A 237 -3.37 0.51 -2.93
N ILE A 238 -2.94 1.38 -3.82
CA ILE A 238 -1.52 1.54 -4.08
C ILE A 238 -0.84 2.00 -2.78
N GLY A 239 0.15 1.25 -2.33
CA GLY A 239 0.81 1.46 -1.05
C GLY A 239 0.42 0.47 0.05
N GLN A 240 -0.72 -0.24 -0.07
CA GLN A 240 -1.13 -1.32 0.84
C GLN A 240 -2.02 -2.30 0.08
N GLY A 241 -1.39 -3.31 -0.50
CA GLY A 241 -2.03 -4.28 -1.37
C GLY A 241 -2.44 -5.58 -0.69
N ILE A 242 -2.70 -6.58 -1.51
CA ILE A 242 -3.19 -7.92 -1.13
C ILE A 242 -2.19 -8.70 -0.25
N GLU A 243 -0.93 -8.31 -0.23
CA GLU A 243 0.14 -8.95 0.57
C GLU A 243 -0.18 -8.92 2.07
N PHE A 244 -0.80 -7.85 2.54
CA PHE A 244 -1.24 -7.73 3.93
C PHE A 244 -2.49 -8.57 4.21
N ASP A 245 -3.38 -8.70 3.23
CA ASP A 245 -4.53 -9.58 3.34
C ASP A 245 -4.10 -11.05 3.45
N TYR A 246 -3.12 -11.49 2.64
CA TYR A 246 -2.48 -12.80 2.78
C TYR A 246 -2.01 -13.05 4.22
N CYS A 247 -1.40 -12.04 4.87
CA CYS A 247 -0.95 -12.17 6.25
C CYS A 247 -2.13 -12.35 7.23
N CYS A 248 -3.22 -11.60 7.03
CA CYS A 248 -4.43 -11.73 7.85
C CYS A 248 -5.08 -13.10 7.69
N VAL A 249 -5.17 -13.63 6.47
CA VAL A 249 -5.67 -14.98 6.17
C VAL A 249 -4.85 -16.04 6.89
N HIS A 250 -3.53 -16.03 6.73
CA HIS A 250 -2.66 -17.01 7.37
C HIS A 250 -2.64 -16.90 8.89
N ALA A 251 -2.86 -15.70 9.45
CA ALA A 251 -3.03 -15.54 10.89
C ALA A 251 -4.33 -16.22 11.37
N SER A 252 -5.42 -16.00 10.66
CA SER A 252 -6.71 -16.64 10.97
C SER A 252 -6.59 -18.18 10.94
N LEU A 253 -6.02 -18.72 9.87
CA LEU A 253 -5.78 -20.15 9.73
C LEU A 253 -4.85 -20.72 10.83
N ALA A 254 -3.81 -19.96 11.22
CA ALA A 254 -2.92 -20.39 12.29
C ALA A 254 -3.61 -20.46 13.66
N MET A 255 -4.58 -19.59 13.93
CA MET A 255 -5.37 -19.65 15.15
C MET A 255 -6.25 -20.90 15.15
N GLN A 256 -6.91 -21.20 14.04
CA GLN A 256 -7.76 -22.39 13.89
C GLN A 256 -6.96 -23.70 14.02
N GLU A 257 -5.71 -23.74 13.52
CA GLU A 257 -4.81 -24.88 13.71
C GLU A 257 -4.47 -25.16 15.19
N GLU A 258 -4.61 -24.14 16.05
CA GLU A 258 -4.36 -24.25 17.50
C GLU A 258 -5.67 -24.25 18.32
N ASP A 259 -6.79 -24.64 17.70
CA ASP A 259 -8.12 -24.68 18.31
C ASP A 259 -8.56 -23.34 18.94
N ILE A 260 -8.09 -22.22 18.39
CA ILE A 260 -8.46 -20.86 18.79
C ILE A 260 -9.41 -20.28 17.74
N GLU A 261 -10.57 -19.81 18.19
CA GLU A 261 -11.55 -19.17 17.30
C GLU A 261 -11.00 -17.85 16.77
N SER A 262 -10.96 -17.71 15.45
CA SER A 262 -10.50 -16.49 14.79
C SER A 262 -11.67 -15.59 14.43
N ILE A 263 -11.55 -14.31 14.77
CA ILE A 263 -12.49 -13.26 14.42
C ILE A 263 -11.78 -12.28 13.49
N MET A 264 -12.28 -12.10 12.28
CA MET A 264 -11.77 -11.14 11.31
C MET A 264 -12.59 -9.86 11.34
N VAL A 265 -11.94 -8.70 11.22
CA VAL A 265 -12.61 -7.43 10.93
C VAL A 265 -12.00 -6.84 9.68
N ASN A 266 -12.80 -6.65 8.64
CA ASN A 266 -12.36 -5.99 7.40
C ASN A 266 -13.55 -5.34 6.70
N CYS A 267 -13.26 -4.42 5.78
CA CYS A 267 -14.26 -3.67 5.00
C CYS A 267 -14.06 -3.80 3.48
N ASN A 268 -13.15 -4.65 3.04
CA ASN A 268 -12.92 -4.95 1.63
C ASN A 268 -13.75 -6.17 1.22
N PRO A 269 -14.68 -6.07 0.25
CA PRO A 269 -15.51 -7.21 -0.15
C PRO A 269 -14.80 -8.16 -1.13
N GLU A 270 -13.73 -7.71 -1.77
CA GLU A 270 -13.00 -8.46 -2.80
C GLU A 270 -11.60 -8.85 -2.32
N THR A 271 -11.55 -9.61 -1.22
CA THR A 271 -10.28 -10.10 -0.69
C THR A 271 -10.48 -11.39 0.10
N VAL A 272 -9.45 -12.24 0.14
CA VAL A 272 -9.55 -13.60 0.70
C VAL A 272 -9.86 -13.59 2.20
N SER A 273 -9.40 -12.59 2.98
CA SER A 273 -9.69 -12.52 4.41
C SER A 273 -11.19 -12.37 4.71
N THR A 274 -11.97 -11.94 3.73
CA THR A 274 -13.43 -11.79 3.85
C THR A 274 -14.21 -12.94 3.22
N ASP A 275 -13.56 -14.01 2.80
CA ASP A 275 -14.21 -15.22 2.37
C ASP A 275 -14.81 -15.97 3.57
N TYR A 276 -15.95 -16.65 3.35
CA TYR A 276 -16.77 -17.26 4.40
C TYR A 276 -16.09 -18.42 5.15
N ASP A 277 -15.05 -19.00 4.58
CA ASP A 277 -14.33 -20.18 5.09
C ASP A 277 -12.95 -19.83 5.71
N VAL A 278 -12.58 -18.55 5.79
CA VAL A 278 -11.27 -18.12 6.33
C VAL A 278 -11.28 -17.92 7.83
N SER A 279 -12.37 -17.37 8.38
CA SER A 279 -12.47 -17.09 9.82
C SER A 279 -13.78 -17.67 10.41
N ASN A 280 -13.79 -17.92 11.71
CA ASN A 280 -14.98 -18.39 12.39
C ASN A 280 -16.08 -17.30 12.44
N ARG A 281 -15.65 -16.03 12.48
CA ARG A 281 -16.52 -14.86 12.41
C ARG A 281 -15.87 -13.76 11.61
N LEU A 282 -16.67 -13.05 10.84
CA LEU A 282 -16.24 -11.87 10.08
C LEU A 282 -17.15 -10.69 10.38
N TYR A 283 -16.59 -9.59 10.83
CA TYR A 283 -17.27 -8.32 10.96
C TYR A 283 -16.93 -7.43 9.78
N PHE A 284 -17.94 -7.14 8.94
CA PHE A 284 -17.81 -6.13 7.88
C PHE A 284 -17.99 -4.74 8.49
N GLU A 285 -16.89 -4.17 8.98
CA GLU A 285 -16.90 -2.86 9.64
C GLU A 285 -15.67 -2.04 9.26
N PRO A 286 -15.79 -0.70 9.32
CA PRO A 286 -14.62 0.18 9.25
C PRO A 286 -13.61 -0.16 10.34
N ILE A 287 -12.32 -0.16 10.01
CA ILE A 287 -11.24 -0.40 10.98
C ILE A 287 -10.95 0.90 11.74
N THR A 288 -11.91 1.32 12.55
CA THR A 288 -11.87 2.53 13.39
C THR A 288 -11.90 2.18 14.86
N ALA A 289 -11.41 3.08 15.73
CA ALA A 289 -11.40 2.87 17.17
C ALA A 289 -12.81 2.55 17.71
N GLU A 290 -13.83 3.29 17.31
CA GLU A 290 -15.21 3.08 17.71
C GLU A 290 -15.65 1.64 17.42
N LYS A 291 -15.52 1.19 16.16
CA LYS A 291 -16.03 -0.11 15.74
C LYS A 291 -15.26 -1.28 16.33
N ILE A 292 -13.94 -1.17 16.42
CA ILE A 292 -13.10 -2.20 17.01
C ILE A 292 -13.39 -2.36 18.50
N LEU A 293 -13.52 -1.28 19.25
CA LEU A 293 -13.86 -1.35 20.67
C LEU A 293 -15.27 -1.93 20.89
N ASP A 294 -16.25 -1.57 20.06
CA ASP A 294 -17.60 -2.11 20.15
C ASP A 294 -17.64 -3.63 19.85
N ILE A 295 -16.80 -4.14 18.94
CA ILE A 295 -16.65 -5.58 18.66
C ILE A 295 -15.93 -6.28 19.83
N ILE A 296 -14.90 -5.67 20.39
CA ILE A 296 -14.18 -6.21 21.55
C ILE A 296 -15.10 -6.33 22.77
N ASP A 297 -15.94 -5.31 23.02
CA ASP A 297 -16.89 -5.30 24.13
C ASP A 297 -17.89 -6.47 24.09
N ILE A 298 -18.28 -6.94 22.89
CA ILE A 298 -19.21 -8.07 22.76
C ILE A 298 -18.52 -9.42 22.64
N GLU A 299 -17.38 -9.48 21.95
CA GLU A 299 -16.68 -10.75 21.67
C GLU A 299 -15.73 -11.18 22.81
N ASP A 300 -15.25 -10.26 23.61
CA ASP A 300 -14.27 -10.49 24.69
C ASP A 300 -13.10 -11.39 24.25
N PRO A 301 -12.30 -10.97 23.22
CA PRO A 301 -11.22 -11.79 22.71
C PRO A 301 -10.05 -11.87 23.69
N TYR A 302 -9.32 -13.00 23.69
CA TYR A 302 -8.07 -13.16 24.43
C TYR A 302 -7.03 -12.09 24.09
N GLY A 303 -7.06 -11.58 22.85
CA GLY A 303 -6.20 -10.51 22.38
C GLY A 303 -6.44 -10.16 20.92
N VAL A 304 -5.75 -9.11 20.46
CA VAL A 304 -5.91 -8.54 19.14
C VAL A 304 -4.59 -8.55 18.37
N ILE A 305 -4.59 -9.06 17.14
CA ILE A 305 -3.47 -9.01 16.19
C ILE A 305 -3.64 -7.79 15.30
N ILE A 306 -2.70 -6.85 15.37
CA ILE A 306 -2.71 -5.59 14.59
C ILE A 306 -1.58 -5.50 13.56
N GLN A 307 -0.58 -6.39 13.61
CA GLN A 307 0.66 -6.27 12.84
C GLN A 307 0.56 -6.79 11.39
N PHE A 308 -0.55 -7.42 11.00
CA PHE A 308 -0.68 -8.08 9.70
C PHE A 308 -1.49 -7.28 8.69
N GLY A 309 -2.39 -6.41 9.14
CA GLY A 309 -3.19 -5.54 8.26
C GLY A 309 -2.47 -4.29 7.74
N GLY A 310 -1.15 -4.24 7.80
CA GLY A 310 -0.36 -3.07 7.40
C GLY A 310 -0.54 -1.88 8.36
N GLN A 311 -0.50 -0.67 7.81
CA GLN A 311 -0.59 0.55 8.63
C GLN A 311 -1.99 0.86 9.16
N THR A 312 -3.04 0.33 8.53
CA THR A 312 -4.42 0.60 8.94
C THR A 312 -4.69 0.22 10.39
N PRO A 313 -4.49 -1.04 10.82
CA PRO A 313 -4.71 -1.41 12.22
C PRO A 313 -3.62 -0.90 13.17
N LEU A 314 -2.39 -0.65 12.73
CA LEU A 314 -1.32 -0.13 13.59
C LEU A 314 -1.65 1.23 14.18
N LYS A 315 -2.37 2.09 13.47
CA LYS A 315 -2.86 3.39 13.97
C LYS A 315 -3.72 3.25 15.24
N LEU A 316 -4.29 2.08 15.49
CA LEU A 316 -5.13 1.81 16.66
C LEU A 316 -4.34 1.32 17.87
N SER A 317 -3.04 1.02 17.74
CA SER A 317 -2.21 0.43 18.81
C SER A 317 -2.29 1.19 20.13
N ASN A 318 -2.08 2.50 20.09
CA ASN A 318 -2.11 3.37 21.28
C ASN A 318 -3.51 3.44 21.92
N ILE A 319 -4.58 3.48 21.10
CA ILE A 319 -5.96 3.55 21.59
C ILE A 319 -6.34 2.24 22.25
N LEU A 320 -6.05 1.10 21.63
CA LEU A 320 -6.32 -0.23 22.18
C LEU A 320 -5.56 -0.44 23.50
N SER A 321 -4.29 -0.08 23.54
CA SER A 321 -3.47 -0.17 24.74
C SER A 321 -4.02 0.68 25.90
N LYS A 322 -4.46 1.93 25.65
CA LYS A 322 -5.09 2.81 26.64
C LYS A 322 -6.39 2.24 27.21
N HIS A 323 -7.11 1.41 26.44
CA HIS A 323 -8.31 0.70 26.91
C HIS A 323 -8.00 -0.65 27.58
N GLY A 324 -6.72 -0.96 27.82
CA GLY A 324 -6.30 -2.20 28.46
C GLY A 324 -6.44 -3.46 27.58
N ILE A 325 -6.62 -3.28 26.27
CA ILE A 325 -6.78 -4.40 25.32
C ILE A 325 -5.41 -5.04 25.09
N LYS A 326 -5.35 -6.36 25.24
CA LYS A 326 -4.13 -7.13 25.00
C LYS A 326 -3.82 -7.19 23.49
N ILE A 327 -2.74 -6.53 23.10
CA ILE A 327 -2.19 -6.67 21.75
C ILE A 327 -1.28 -7.89 21.72
N LEU A 328 -1.50 -8.78 20.75
CA LEU A 328 -0.70 -9.97 20.51
C LEU A 328 0.42 -9.62 19.53
N GLY A 329 1.65 -9.98 19.88
CA GLY A 329 2.83 -9.67 19.09
C GLY A 329 3.74 -8.63 19.75
N THR A 330 4.46 -7.86 18.93
CA THR A 330 5.38 -6.81 19.38
C THR A 330 4.64 -5.73 20.17
N ASN A 331 5.21 -5.29 21.28
CA ASN A 331 4.58 -4.30 22.14
C ASN A 331 4.49 -2.92 21.49
N VAL A 332 3.58 -2.08 21.99
CA VAL A 332 3.29 -0.74 21.41
C VAL A 332 4.49 0.19 21.52
N ASP A 333 5.29 0.09 22.61
CA ASP A 333 6.48 0.91 22.76
C ASP A 333 7.54 0.60 21.69
N ALA A 334 7.75 -0.67 21.35
CA ALA A 334 8.65 -1.07 20.28
C ALA A 334 8.19 -0.60 18.89
N ILE A 335 6.87 -0.61 18.65
CA ILE A 335 6.29 -0.05 17.43
C ILE A 335 6.58 1.45 17.37
N ASP A 336 6.35 2.17 18.44
CA ASP A 336 6.61 3.62 18.55
C ASP A 336 8.10 3.95 18.40
N ARG A 337 9.01 3.18 19.03
CA ARG A 337 10.48 3.32 18.88
C ARG A 337 10.94 3.14 17.43
N SER A 338 10.20 2.41 16.63
CA SER A 338 10.54 2.19 15.22
C SER A 338 9.95 3.27 14.30
N GLU A 339 8.83 3.87 14.67
CA GLU A 339 8.12 4.89 13.89
C GLU A 339 8.53 6.33 14.25
N ASP A 340 8.81 6.58 15.54
CA ASP A 340 9.31 7.87 15.99
C ASP A 340 10.79 8.05 15.65
N ARG A 341 11.12 9.12 14.97
CA ARG A 341 12.46 9.32 14.41
C ARG A 341 13.54 9.54 15.45
N GLU A 342 13.25 10.27 16.52
CA GLU A 342 14.21 10.54 17.59
C GLU A 342 14.52 9.25 18.34
N ARG A 343 13.48 8.51 18.72
CA ARG A 343 13.59 7.19 19.35
C ARG A 343 14.28 6.16 18.46
N PHE A 344 14.01 6.20 17.15
CA PHE A 344 14.67 5.35 16.18
C PHE A 344 16.17 5.68 16.06
N GLN A 345 16.53 6.96 16.05
CA GLN A 345 17.94 7.38 16.04
C GLN A 345 18.67 6.92 17.29
N GLU A 346 18.04 7.03 18.47
CA GLU A 346 18.60 6.49 19.75
C GLU A 346 18.87 4.99 19.64
N LEU A 347 17.93 4.23 19.06
CA LEU A 347 18.08 2.80 18.80
C LEU A 347 19.31 2.51 17.92
N ILE A 348 19.46 3.22 16.79
CA ILE A 348 20.57 3.06 15.86
C ILE A 348 21.92 3.36 16.51
N VAL A 349 22.00 4.46 17.27
CA VAL A 349 23.20 4.83 18.04
C VAL A 349 23.55 3.79 19.11
N LYS A 350 22.54 3.33 19.87
CA LYS A 350 22.72 2.29 20.90
C LYS A 350 23.30 1.00 20.34
N LEU A 351 22.89 0.62 19.15
CA LEU A 351 23.34 -0.59 18.47
C LEU A 351 24.62 -0.37 17.63
N ASN A 352 25.19 0.84 17.64
CA ASN A 352 26.36 1.23 16.84
C ASN A 352 26.19 0.89 15.34
N LEU A 353 25.01 1.23 14.80
CA LEU A 353 24.66 1.02 13.40
C LEU A 353 24.75 2.32 12.62
N LYS A 354 24.81 2.21 11.27
CA LYS A 354 24.86 3.37 10.39
C LYS A 354 23.48 3.65 9.80
N GLN A 355 23.12 4.93 9.72
CA GLN A 355 21.97 5.42 8.91
C GLN A 355 22.44 6.55 7.99
N PRO A 356 21.73 6.86 6.90
CA PRO A 356 22.00 8.05 6.10
C PRO A 356 21.97 9.31 6.97
N LEU A 357 22.80 10.32 6.62
CA LEU A 357 22.70 11.63 7.27
C LEU A 357 21.28 12.17 7.11
N ASN A 358 20.73 12.69 8.19
CA ASN A 358 19.35 13.15 8.19
C ASN A 358 19.14 14.34 9.13
N ALA A 359 18.05 15.08 8.89
CA ALA A 359 17.60 16.14 9.79
C ALA A 359 16.07 16.23 9.82
N THR A 360 15.52 16.61 10.95
CA THR A 360 14.13 16.97 11.14
C THR A 360 14.05 18.47 11.30
N VAL A 361 13.27 19.15 10.45
CA VAL A 361 13.21 20.62 10.36
C VAL A 361 11.77 21.10 10.44
N LYS A 362 11.56 22.28 11.01
CA LYS A 362 10.22 22.87 11.19
C LYS A 362 10.00 24.12 10.35
N THR A 363 11.06 24.73 9.84
CA THR A 363 10.99 25.94 9.06
C THR A 363 11.72 25.78 7.73
N GLN A 364 11.36 26.62 6.74
CA GLN A 364 11.98 26.61 5.42
C GLN A 364 13.48 27.00 5.50
N ASN A 365 13.83 27.98 6.33
CA ASN A 365 15.23 28.42 6.46
C ASN A 365 16.09 27.32 7.08
N GLU A 366 15.61 26.69 8.17
CA GLU A 366 16.28 25.55 8.79
C GLU A 366 16.48 24.40 7.79
N ALA A 367 15.46 24.13 6.95
CA ALA A 367 15.55 23.10 5.93
C ALA A 367 16.66 23.40 4.89
N LEU A 368 16.79 24.65 4.46
CA LEU A 368 17.81 25.06 3.50
C LEU A 368 19.24 25.03 4.09
N GLU A 369 19.39 25.34 5.38
CA GLU A 369 20.66 25.24 6.10
C GLU A 369 21.07 23.79 6.30
N LYS A 370 20.15 22.95 6.83
CA LYS A 370 20.42 21.52 7.05
C LYS A 370 20.66 20.74 5.76
N ALA A 371 20.02 21.14 4.66
CA ALA A 371 20.28 20.54 3.35
C ALA A 371 21.73 20.78 2.87
N ASP A 372 22.32 21.93 3.17
CA ASP A 372 23.73 22.21 2.84
C ASP A 372 24.69 21.35 3.68
N GLU A 373 24.34 21.07 4.95
CA GLU A 373 25.12 20.17 5.82
C GLU A 373 25.03 18.71 5.37
N ILE A 374 23.83 18.23 4.97
CA ILE A 374 23.58 16.85 4.53
C ILE A 374 24.19 16.60 3.15
N GLY A 375 24.16 17.61 2.27
CA GLY A 375 24.58 17.51 0.87
C GLY A 375 23.53 16.91 -0.05
N PHE A 376 23.50 17.42 -1.30
CA PHE A 376 22.58 16.95 -2.33
C PHE A 376 23.13 15.72 -3.09
N PRO A 377 22.27 14.81 -3.61
CA PRO A 377 20.81 14.85 -3.53
C PRO A 377 20.26 14.41 -2.18
N ILE A 378 19.06 14.91 -1.84
CA ILE A 378 18.35 14.57 -0.60
C ILE A 378 16.94 14.06 -0.91
N VAL A 379 16.44 13.17 -0.07
CA VAL A 379 15.02 12.78 -0.03
C VAL A 379 14.31 13.67 0.97
N VAL A 380 13.26 14.35 0.52
CA VAL A 380 12.44 15.21 1.37
C VAL A 380 11.08 14.55 1.56
N ARG A 381 10.60 14.52 2.80
CA ARG A 381 9.27 14.00 3.12
C ARG A 381 8.62 14.73 4.29
N PRO A 382 7.30 14.93 4.29
CA PRO A 382 6.58 15.38 5.48
C PRO A 382 6.64 14.30 6.57
N SER A 383 6.70 14.68 7.84
CA SER A 383 6.55 13.74 8.95
C SER A 383 5.13 13.18 8.97
N TYR A 384 4.98 11.90 9.37
CA TYR A 384 3.71 11.20 9.49
C TYR A 384 2.95 10.95 8.18
N VAL A 385 3.65 10.79 7.07
CA VAL A 385 3.07 10.40 5.79
C VAL A 385 3.44 8.95 5.47
N LEU A 386 2.43 8.12 5.18
CA LEU A 386 2.57 6.68 4.96
C LEU A 386 2.75 6.34 3.47
N GLY A 387 3.51 5.27 3.19
CA GLY A 387 3.66 4.72 1.84
C GLY A 387 4.36 5.65 0.84
N GLY A 388 5.31 6.46 1.30
CA GLY A 388 6.07 7.37 0.42
C GLY A 388 5.28 8.56 -0.11
N ARG A 389 4.07 8.81 0.37
CA ARG A 389 3.21 9.92 -0.09
C ARG A 389 3.92 11.25 0.07
N ALA A 390 3.96 12.04 -1.02
CA ALA A 390 4.64 13.33 -1.08
C ALA A 390 6.15 13.28 -0.79
N MET A 391 6.80 12.11 -0.89
CA MET A 391 8.26 12.03 -0.89
C MET A 391 8.81 12.51 -2.23
N GLN A 392 9.87 13.29 -2.20
CA GLN A 392 10.54 13.77 -3.41
C GLN A 392 12.05 13.70 -3.28
N LEU A 393 12.72 13.22 -4.34
CA LEU A 393 14.16 13.36 -4.49
C LEU A 393 14.47 14.77 -5.03
N VAL A 394 15.33 15.48 -4.32
CA VAL A 394 15.71 16.87 -4.61
C VAL A 394 17.20 16.92 -4.87
N HIS A 395 17.60 17.48 -6.01
CA HIS A 395 18.98 17.49 -6.47
C HIS A 395 19.74 18.77 -6.14
N HIS A 396 19.02 19.86 -5.83
CA HIS A 396 19.65 21.16 -5.52
C HIS A 396 18.70 22.08 -4.72
N LYS A 397 19.28 23.09 -4.11
CA LYS A 397 18.63 24.03 -3.18
C LYS A 397 17.37 24.71 -3.75
N LYS A 398 17.36 25.02 -5.07
CA LYS A 398 16.18 25.65 -5.71
C LYS A 398 14.97 24.70 -5.76
N GLU A 399 15.19 23.40 -6.04
CA GLU A 399 14.12 22.41 -6.00
C GLU A 399 13.57 22.22 -4.59
N LEU A 400 14.47 22.24 -3.58
CA LEU A 400 14.06 22.17 -2.18
C LEU A 400 13.16 23.34 -1.80
N ALA A 401 13.54 24.57 -2.16
CA ALA A 401 12.75 25.75 -1.89
C ALA A 401 11.35 25.69 -2.53
N LEU A 402 11.27 25.19 -3.78
CA LEU A 402 10.01 25.01 -4.49
C LEU A 402 9.12 23.92 -3.84
N TYR A 403 9.73 22.81 -3.40
CA TYR A 403 9.01 21.78 -2.68
C TYR A 403 8.45 22.31 -1.35
N LEU A 404 9.28 23.00 -0.58
CA LEU A 404 8.91 23.55 0.72
C LEU A 404 7.78 24.58 0.63
N SER A 405 7.76 25.42 -0.40
CA SER A 405 6.67 26.38 -0.61
C SER A 405 5.32 25.69 -0.80
N LYS A 406 5.27 24.56 -1.51
CA LYS A 406 4.06 23.77 -1.72
C LYS A 406 3.70 22.90 -0.50
N ALA A 407 4.71 22.35 0.18
CA ALA A 407 4.52 21.46 1.32
C ALA A 407 4.05 22.23 2.59
N VAL A 408 4.48 23.46 2.79
CA VAL A 408 4.06 24.33 3.90
C VAL A 408 2.58 24.68 3.80
N GLU A 409 2.05 24.88 2.59
CA GLU A 409 0.60 25.08 2.38
C GLU A 409 -0.24 23.87 2.79
N VAL A 410 0.33 22.65 2.68
CA VAL A 410 -0.39 21.39 2.93
C VAL A 410 -0.21 20.87 4.37
N SER A 411 0.89 21.25 5.07
CA SER A 411 1.30 20.54 6.30
C SER A 411 1.07 21.28 7.62
N ASN A 412 0.39 22.45 7.63
CA ASN A 412 0.03 23.18 8.87
C ASN A 412 0.90 22.82 10.09
N SER A 413 2.16 23.28 10.14
CA SER A 413 3.09 23.13 11.28
C SER A 413 3.70 21.74 11.56
N LYS A 414 3.61 20.76 10.66
CA LYS A 414 4.25 19.46 10.85
C LYS A 414 5.72 19.51 10.41
N PRO A 415 6.65 18.83 11.12
CA PRO A 415 8.05 18.81 10.74
C PRO A 415 8.28 18.13 9.40
N ILE A 416 9.32 18.56 8.68
CA ILE A 416 9.78 18.00 7.41
C ILE A 416 11.07 17.23 7.66
N LEU A 417 11.23 16.09 7.02
CA LEU A 417 12.39 15.23 7.12
C LEU A 417 13.25 15.37 5.87
N LEU A 418 14.54 15.50 6.08
CA LEU A 418 15.57 15.52 5.06
C LEU A 418 16.49 14.32 5.28
N ASP A 419 16.63 13.47 4.29
CA ASP A 419 17.52 12.30 4.33
C ASP A 419 18.52 12.37 3.19
N SER A 420 19.82 12.12 3.45
CA SER A 420 20.83 11.98 2.42
C SER A 420 20.48 10.82 1.48
N TYR A 421 20.49 11.07 0.17
CA TYR A 421 20.24 10.04 -0.82
C TYR A 421 21.52 9.25 -1.12
N LEU A 422 21.47 7.96 -0.91
CA LEU A 422 22.60 7.06 -1.15
C LEU A 422 22.67 6.65 -2.64
N THR A 423 23.27 7.49 -3.47
CA THR A 423 23.48 7.17 -4.91
C THR A 423 24.27 5.89 -5.08
N ASP A 424 23.91 5.07 -6.09
CA ASP A 424 24.58 3.80 -6.45
C ASP A 424 24.60 2.75 -5.31
N ALA A 425 23.74 2.88 -4.29
CA ALA A 425 23.59 1.87 -3.26
C ALA A 425 22.67 0.73 -3.73
N ILE A 426 22.93 -0.47 -3.21
CA ILE A 426 22.08 -1.65 -3.38
C ILE A 426 21.13 -1.69 -2.19
N GLU A 427 19.84 -1.68 -2.45
CA GLU A 427 18.81 -1.82 -1.41
C GLU A 427 18.53 -3.29 -1.10
N VAL A 428 18.26 -3.59 0.17
CA VAL A 428 18.06 -4.95 0.66
C VAL A 428 16.93 -4.97 1.67
N ASP A 429 15.90 -5.78 1.44
CA ASP A 429 14.87 -6.10 2.41
C ASP A 429 15.21 -7.35 3.21
N VAL A 430 14.98 -7.33 4.52
CA VAL A 430 15.13 -8.48 5.39
C VAL A 430 13.87 -8.68 6.21
N ASP A 431 13.24 -9.84 6.08
CA ASP A 431 12.14 -10.23 6.95
C ASP A 431 12.63 -11.18 8.05
N VAL A 432 12.17 -10.90 9.26
CA VAL A 432 12.56 -11.59 10.50
C VAL A 432 11.32 -12.16 11.17
N VAL A 433 11.45 -13.36 11.73
CA VAL A 433 10.46 -13.97 12.62
C VAL A 433 11.06 -14.14 14.00
N SER A 434 10.32 -13.76 15.04
CA SER A 434 10.78 -13.85 16.42
C SER A 434 9.66 -14.30 17.37
N ASP A 435 10.01 -15.05 18.42
CA ASP A 435 9.12 -15.37 19.54
C ASP A 435 9.48 -14.59 20.83
N GLY A 436 10.35 -13.56 20.70
CA GLY A 436 10.89 -12.78 21.80
C GLY A 436 12.16 -13.36 22.41
N LYS A 437 12.54 -14.58 22.07
CA LYS A 437 13.76 -15.28 22.52
C LYS A 437 14.60 -15.77 21.36
N ASP A 438 14.01 -16.60 20.52
CA ASP A 438 14.62 -17.12 19.32
C ASP A 438 14.25 -16.24 18.12
N ILE A 439 15.19 -16.02 17.20
CA ILE A 439 15.03 -15.15 16.05
C ILE A 439 15.56 -15.85 14.81
N GLU A 440 14.73 -15.91 13.77
CA GLU A 440 15.07 -16.50 12.48
C GLU A 440 14.95 -15.46 11.37
N ILE A 441 15.91 -15.48 10.44
CA ILE A 441 15.89 -14.63 9.25
C ILE A 441 15.05 -15.35 8.19
N GLY A 442 13.86 -14.82 7.88
CA GLY A 442 12.97 -15.35 6.85
C GLY A 442 13.59 -15.30 5.45
N GLY A 443 14.23 -14.19 5.12
CA GLY A 443 14.93 -14.02 3.85
C GLY A 443 15.68 -12.69 3.78
N ILE A 444 16.71 -12.67 2.93
CA ILE A 444 17.44 -11.45 2.53
C ILE A 444 17.20 -11.27 1.04
N LEU A 445 16.51 -10.19 0.68
CA LEU A 445 16.12 -9.88 -0.69
C LEU A 445 16.95 -8.73 -1.21
N GLN A 446 17.68 -8.96 -2.29
CA GLN A 446 18.43 -7.90 -2.96
C GLN A 446 17.58 -7.27 -4.05
N HIS A 447 17.43 -5.94 -4.02
CA HIS A 447 16.74 -5.18 -5.07
C HIS A 447 17.57 -5.09 -6.35
N ILE A 448 16.87 -5.05 -7.49
CA ILE A 448 17.48 -4.90 -8.82
C ILE A 448 17.49 -3.42 -9.20
N GLU A 449 16.43 -2.68 -8.86
CA GLU A 449 16.38 -1.23 -9.03
C GLU A 449 17.36 -0.54 -8.06
N GLN A 450 17.72 0.68 -8.41
CA GLN A 450 18.61 1.49 -7.55
C GLN A 450 17.92 1.85 -6.23
N ALA A 451 18.68 2.07 -5.18
CA ALA A 451 18.18 2.57 -3.91
C ALA A 451 17.37 3.87 -4.12
N GLY A 452 16.27 4.00 -3.36
CA GLY A 452 15.32 5.10 -3.46
C GLY A 452 14.11 4.83 -4.37
N VAL A 453 14.06 3.69 -5.07
CA VAL A 453 12.82 3.14 -5.62
C VAL A 453 12.10 2.38 -4.51
N HIS A 454 10.81 2.62 -4.34
CA HIS A 454 10.03 1.95 -3.31
C HIS A 454 10.13 0.42 -3.40
N SER A 455 10.33 -0.28 -2.29
CA SER A 455 10.53 -1.74 -2.25
C SER A 455 9.39 -2.54 -2.89
N GLY A 456 8.14 -2.03 -2.84
CA GLY A 456 7.00 -2.62 -3.53
C GLY A 456 7.09 -2.59 -5.06
N ASP A 457 7.81 -1.62 -5.62
CA ASP A 457 7.98 -1.43 -7.07
C ASP A 457 9.26 -2.04 -7.60
N SER A 458 10.18 -2.42 -6.71
CA SER A 458 11.46 -3.04 -7.08
C SER A 458 11.32 -4.53 -7.34
N ALA A 459 11.98 -5.01 -8.37
CA ALA A 459 12.26 -6.43 -8.52
C ALA A 459 13.28 -6.86 -7.46
N CYS A 460 13.09 -8.02 -6.85
CA CYS A 460 13.96 -8.50 -5.77
C CYS A 460 14.39 -9.95 -5.99
N SER A 461 15.65 -10.24 -5.71
CA SER A 461 16.21 -11.60 -5.80
C SER A 461 16.39 -12.24 -4.43
N LEU A 462 15.99 -13.49 -4.31
CA LEU A 462 16.20 -14.37 -3.15
C LEU A 462 16.78 -15.71 -3.63
N PRO A 463 18.00 -16.10 -3.21
CA PRO A 463 18.96 -15.32 -2.42
C PRO A 463 19.50 -14.11 -3.18
N PRO A 464 20.24 -13.20 -2.49
CA PRO A 464 20.95 -12.10 -3.13
C PRO A 464 21.89 -12.61 -4.24
N TYR A 465 21.83 -11.98 -5.42
CA TYR A 465 22.58 -12.45 -6.58
C TYR A 465 23.98 -11.83 -6.72
N SER A 466 24.23 -10.68 -6.08
CA SER A 466 25.52 -9.97 -6.21
C SER A 466 26.16 -9.58 -4.87
N LEU A 467 25.47 -9.69 -3.75
CA LEU A 467 26.00 -9.38 -2.42
C LEU A 467 26.92 -10.51 -1.92
N SER A 468 28.11 -10.16 -1.44
CA SER A 468 29.04 -11.13 -0.85
C SER A 468 28.47 -11.78 0.42
N SER A 469 28.89 -13.02 0.70
CA SER A 469 28.48 -13.73 1.92
C SER A 469 28.86 -12.97 3.20
N GLU A 470 29.97 -12.20 3.18
CA GLU A 470 30.41 -11.37 4.30
C GLU A 470 29.35 -10.28 4.60
N ILE A 471 28.86 -9.55 3.57
CA ILE A 471 27.84 -8.52 3.72
C ILE A 471 26.51 -9.13 4.18
N GLN A 472 26.11 -10.26 3.59
CA GLN A 472 24.91 -10.97 4.00
C GLN A 472 24.96 -11.38 5.48
N ASN A 473 26.11 -11.87 5.97
CA ASN A 473 26.29 -12.23 7.38
C ASN A 473 26.23 -11.00 8.30
N LYS A 474 26.83 -9.87 7.92
CA LYS A 474 26.73 -8.62 8.68
C LYS A 474 25.28 -8.15 8.78
N ILE A 475 24.52 -8.19 7.67
CA ILE A 475 23.09 -7.86 7.64
C ILE A 475 22.29 -8.77 8.60
N LYS A 476 22.54 -10.09 8.57
CA LYS A 476 21.90 -11.04 9.50
C LYS A 476 22.14 -10.66 10.96
N VAL A 477 23.41 -10.41 11.33
CA VAL A 477 23.76 -10.03 12.71
C VAL A 477 23.09 -8.73 13.14
N GLN A 478 23.07 -7.71 12.28
CA GLN A 478 22.40 -6.45 12.56
C GLN A 478 20.90 -6.65 12.73
N SER A 479 20.25 -7.41 11.86
CA SER A 479 18.82 -7.73 11.94
C SER A 479 18.44 -8.42 13.25
N ILE A 480 19.24 -9.41 13.68
CA ILE A 480 19.04 -10.12 14.95
C ILE A 480 19.19 -9.15 16.14
N ASN A 481 20.19 -8.28 16.12
CA ASN A 481 20.41 -7.32 17.21
C ASN A 481 19.25 -6.31 17.33
N ILE A 482 18.72 -5.83 16.19
CA ILE A 482 17.56 -4.94 16.16
C ILE A 482 16.32 -5.65 16.73
N ALA A 483 16.07 -6.90 16.27
CA ALA A 483 14.91 -7.67 16.75
C ALA A 483 14.97 -7.93 18.25
N LYS A 484 16.16 -8.20 18.80
CA LYS A 484 16.37 -8.37 20.25
C LYS A 484 16.12 -7.08 21.02
N GLU A 485 16.68 -5.97 20.55
CA GLU A 485 16.57 -4.66 21.23
C GLU A 485 15.13 -4.12 21.24
N LEU A 486 14.36 -4.44 20.19
CA LEU A 486 12.94 -4.11 20.07
C LEU A 486 12.02 -5.17 20.71
N GLU A 487 12.58 -6.26 21.27
CA GLU A 487 11.80 -7.36 21.85
C GLU A 487 10.68 -7.84 20.91
N VAL A 488 11.02 -8.02 19.64
CA VAL A 488 10.04 -8.36 18.60
C VAL A 488 9.41 -9.72 18.86
N ILE A 489 8.08 -9.76 18.80
CA ILE A 489 7.28 -10.99 18.76
C ILE A 489 6.43 -10.98 17.51
N GLY A 490 6.60 -11.99 16.65
CA GLY A 490 5.95 -12.04 15.33
C GLY A 490 6.90 -11.68 14.20
N LEU A 491 6.48 -10.80 13.30
CA LEU A 491 7.24 -10.38 12.12
C LEU A 491 7.88 -9.01 12.30
N MET A 492 9.04 -8.85 11.68
CA MET A 492 9.70 -7.55 11.50
C MET A 492 10.35 -7.49 10.13
N ASN A 493 10.21 -6.36 9.44
CA ASN A 493 10.94 -6.06 8.20
C ASN A 493 11.95 -4.95 8.44
N ILE A 494 13.14 -5.10 7.87
CA ILE A 494 14.22 -4.10 7.92
C ILE A 494 14.65 -3.80 6.51
N GLN A 495 14.73 -2.52 6.16
CA GLN A 495 15.30 -2.06 4.90
C GLN A 495 16.72 -1.54 5.13
N PHE A 496 17.65 -2.09 4.35
CA PHE A 496 19.05 -1.69 4.34
C PHE A 496 19.44 -1.11 2.98
N ALA A 497 20.48 -0.28 2.98
CA ALA A 497 21.20 0.10 1.78
C ALA A 497 22.68 -0.24 1.94
N VAL A 498 23.27 -0.87 0.91
CA VAL A 498 24.70 -1.26 0.90
C VAL A 498 25.41 -0.38 -0.11
N LYS A 499 26.39 0.40 0.37
CA LYS A 499 27.24 1.26 -0.48
C LYS A 499 28.70 1.09 -0.09
N ASN A 500 29.55 0.73 -1.05
CA ASN A 500 31.01 0.54 -0.83
C ASN A 500 31.31 -0.42 0.36
N ASN A 501 30.53 -1.49 0.52
CA ASN A 501 30.59 -2.46 1.63
C ASN A 501 30.13 -1.91 3.01
N ASP A 502 29.73 -0.67 3.11
CA ASP A 502 29.05 -0.11 4.27
C ASP A 502 27.55 -0.45 4.22
N ILE A 503 26.99 -0.79 5.37
CA ILE A 503 25.57 -1.12 5.53
C ILE A 503 24.90 0.01 6.29
N TYR A 504 23.83 0.57 5.68
CA TYR A 504 23.02 1.63 6.26
C TYR A 504 21.62 1.11 6.50
N ILE A 505 21.03 1.45 7.64
CA ILE A 505 19.62 1.16 7.92
C ILE A 505 18.77 2.32 7.41
N ILE A 506 17.74 1.98 6.64
CA ILE A 506 16.78 2.94 6.09
C ILE A 506 15.56 3.03 7.00
N GLU A 507 14.94 1.87 7.29
CA GLU A 507 13.79 1.80 8.21
C GLU A 507 13.63 0.41 8.82
N VAL A 508 12.90 0.36 9.95
CA VAL A 508 12.52 -0.87 10.64
C VAL A 508 11.02 -0.86 10.85
N ASN A 509 10.35 -1.92 10.43
CA ASN A 509 8.92 -2.10 10.54
C ASN A 509 8.61 -3.35 11.37
N PRO A 510 8.23 -3.26 12.67
CA PRO A 510 7.92 -4.44 13.51
C PRO A 510 6.51 -4.98 13.19
N ARG A 511 6.30 -5.34 11.94
CA ARG A 511 5.06 -5.83 11.35
C ARG A 511 5.33 -6.63 10.10
N ALA A 512 4.28 -7.26 9.52
CA ALA A 512 4.37 -7.86 8.20
C ALA A 512 4.79 -6.85 7.13
N SER A 513 5.51 -7.34 6.14
CA SER A 513 5.94 -6.62 4.95
C SER A 513 5.27 -7.20 3.69
N ARG A 514 5.51 -6.55 2.56
CA ARG A 514 5.05 -7.04 1.26
C ARG A 514 5.83 -8.25 0.75
N THR A 515 7.05 -8.41 1.20
CA THR A 515 7.91 -9.53 0.80
C THR A 515 7.58 -10.84 1.54
N VAL A 516 6.79 -10.77 2.60
CA VAL A 516 6.36 -11.93 3.41
C VAL A 516 5.68 -13.04 2.60
N PRO A 517 4.69 -12.77 1.72
CA PRO A 517 4.08 -13.81 0.88
C PRO A 517 5.09 -14.45 -0.07
N PHE A 518 5.95 -13.64 -0.68
CA PHE A 518 7.01 -14.10 -1.59
C PHE A 518 7.99 -15.03 -0.88
N ILE A 519 8.51 -14.62 0.29
CA ILE A 519 9.41 -15.44 1.10
C ILE A 519 8.73 -16.74 1.52
N SER A 520 7.49 -16.67 2.02
CA SER A 520 6.73 -17.85 2.45
C SER A 520 6.60 -18.90 1.34
N LYS A 521 6.34 -18.45 0.12
CA LYS A 521 6.28 -19.32 -1.07
C LYS A 521 7.65 -19.87 -1.47
N ALA A 522 8.69 -19.04 -1.40
CA ALA A 522 10.05 -19.46 -1.75
C ALA A 522 10.62 -20.55 -0.80
N ILE A 523 10.34 -20.44 0.50
CA ILE A 523 10.79 -21.43 1.51
C ILE A 523 9.81 -22.58 1.72
N GLY A 524 8.62 -22.53 1.11
CA GLY A 524 7.57 -23.56 1.26
C GLY A 524 6.88 -23.61 2.63
N LYS A 525 7.07 -22.60 3.47
CA LYS A 525 6.45 -22.49 4.80
C LYS A 525 5.93 -21.09 5.05
N SER A 526 4.70 -20.97 5.53
CA SER A 526 4.13 -19.67 5.88
C SER A 526 4.80 -19.09 7.12
N ILE A 527 5.68 -18.10 6.92
CA ILE A 527 6.31 -17.38 8.04
C ILE A 527 5.26 -16.62 8.88
N VAL A 528 4.12 -16.30 8.28
CA VAL A 528 2.98 -15.67 9.00
C VAL A 528 2.37 -16.63 10.01
N LYS A 529 2.13 -17.90 9.63
CA LYS A 529 1.60 -18.90 10.57
C LYS A 529 2.55 -19.08 11.75
N VAL A 530 3.85 -19.16 11.46
CA VAL A 530 4.89 -19.30 12.50
C VAL A 530 4.88 -18.09 13.44
N ALA A 531 4.83 -16.89 12.89
CA ALA A 531 4.75 -15.66 13.67
C ALA A 531 3.46 -15.56 14.50
N SER A 532 2.31 -15.93 13.92
CA SER A 532 1.02 -15.93 14.61
C SER A 532 1.01 -16.89 15.82
N LYS A 533 1.59 -18.07 15.65
CA LYS A 533 1.76 -19.04 16.75
C LYS A 533 2.71 -18.54 17.82
N ALA A 534 3.78 -17.82 17.44
CA ALA A 534 4.67 -17.15 18.40
C ALA A 534 3.93 -16.08 19.22
N MET A 535 3.03 -15.30 18.59
CA MET A 535 2.22 -14.28 19.27
C MET A 535 1.29 -14.84 20.36
N ILE A 536 0.89 -16.10 20.26
CA ILE A 536 0.09 -16.80 21.29
C ILE A 536 0.95 -17.62 22.27
N GLY A 537 2.29 -17.55 22.14
CA GLY A 537 3.25 -18.13 23.10
C GLY A 537 3.86 -19.47 22.68
N ILE A 538 3.68 -19.92 21.43
CA ILE A 538 4.32 -21.13 20.91
C ILE A 538 5.71 -20.78 20.38
N SER A 539 6.77 -21.31 21.00
CA SER A 539 8.15 -20.98 20.65
C SER A 539 8.52 -21.44 19.23
N LEU A 540 9.47 -20.75 18.58
CA LEU A 540 9.99 -21.13 17.26
C LEU A 540 10.57 -22.55 17.27
N LYS A 541 11.24 -22.94 18.36
CA LYS A 541 11.78 -24.30 18.53
C LYS A 541 10.70 -25.40 18.47
N ASN A 542 9.54 -25.14 19.12
CA ASN A 542 8.44 -26.10 19.11
C ASN A 542 7.75 -26.21 17.74
N GLN A 543 7.91 -25.22 16.88
CA GLN A 543 7.35 -25.20 15.52
C GLN A 543 8.23 -25.89 14.48
N SER A 544 9.43 -26.34 14.85
CA SER A 544 10.41 -26.96 13.92
C SER A 544 10.59 -26.13 12.64
N PHE A 545 10.67 -24.81 12.80
CA PHE A 545 10.73 -23.87 11.71
C PHE A 545 12.16 -23.76 11.15
N SER A 546 12.27 -23.73 9.83
CA SER A 546 13.53 -23.53 9.11
C SER A 546 13.28 -22.63 7.91
N THR A 547 14.17 -21.67 7.69
CA THR A 547 14.15 -20.72 6.56
C THR A 547 15.03 -21.13 5.42
N LYS A 548 15.44 -22.41 5.37
CA LYS A 548 16.34 -22.90 4.33
C LYS A 548 15.62 -22.92 2.98
N LEU A 549 16.21 -22.25 2.00
CA LEU A 549 15.73 -22.29 0.62
C LEU A 549 16.00 -23.65 -0.02
N PRO A 550 15.18 -24.09 -0.98
CA PRO A 550 15.47 -25.23 -1.83
C PRO A 550 16.83 -25.07 -2.52
N ASN A 551 17.65 -26.14 -2.49
CA ASN A 551 19.02 -26.09 -3.01
C ASN A 551 19.06 -25.78 -4.52
N GLY A 552 19.94 -24.87 -4.91
CA GLY A 552 20.22 -24.55 -6.30
C GLY A 552 19.13 -23.78 -7.03
N LEU A 553 18.14 -23.22 -6.31
CA LEU A 553 17.09 -22.38 -6.88
C LEU A 553 17.31 -20.91 -6.54
N SER A 554 16.92 -20.07 -7.47
CA SER A 554 16.77 -18.62 -7.34
C SER A 554 15.32 -18.23 -7.54
N PHE A 555 14.87 -17.27 -6.77
CA PHE A 555 13.52 -16.71 -6.80
C PHE A 555 13.63 -15.23 -7.08
N VAL A 556 12.82 -14.72 -8.00
CA VAL A 556 12.74 -13.29 -8.31
C VAL A 556 11.30 -12.83 -8.20
N LYS A 557 11.08 -11.80 -7.38
CA LYS A 557 9.85 -11.03 -7.31
C LYS A 557 9.91 -9.94 -8.36
N GLU A 558 8.84 -9.75 -9.13
CA GLU A 558 8.66 -8.62 -10.04
C GLU A 558 7.35 -7.90 -9.76
N ALA A 559 7.36 -6.56 -9.80
CA ALA A 559 6.19 -5.74 -9.55
C ALA A 559 5.26 -5.67 -10.76
N VAL A 560 3.95 -5.72 -10.52
CA VAL A 560 2.92 -5.43 -11.52
C VAL A 560 2.49 -3.97 -11.38
N LEU A 561 2.68 -3.20 -12.45
CA LEU A 561 2.45 -1.77 -12.47
C LEU A 561 1.21 -1.44 -13.33
N PRO A 562 0.27 -0.60 -12.86
CA PRO A 562 -1.00 -0.34 -13.56
C PRO A 562 -0.90 0.78 -14.60
N PHE A 563 0.27 1.00 -15.20
CA PHE A 563 0.47 2.12 -16.14
C PHE A 563 -0.43 2.04 -17.39
N ASP A 564 -0.87 0.84 -17.78
CA ASP A 564 -1.83 0.66 -18.88
C ASP A 564 -3.17 1.37 -18.62
N LYS A 565 -3.54 1.54 -17.35
CA LYS A 565 -4.74 2.30 -16.95
C LYS A 565 -4.55 3.82 -17.03
N PHE A 566 -3.30 4.29 -17.11
CA PHE A 566 -2.92 5.70 -17.04
C PHE A 566 -1.93 6.08 -18.15
N PRO A 567 -2.35 6.11 -19.42
CA PRO A 567 -1.44 6.18 -20.58
C PRO A 567 -0.62 7.47 -20.68
N LEU A 568 -0.97 8.53 -19.97
CA LEU A 568 -0.23 9.79 -19.97
C LEU A 568 0.85 9.88 -18.88
N VAL A 569 0.88 8.93 -17.97
CA VAL A 569 1.80 8.92 -16.83
C VAL A 569 3.19 8.45 -17.26
N ASP A 570 4.23 9.08 -16.74
CA ASP A 570 5.62 8.62 -16.90
C ASP A 570 5.85 7.35 -16.06
N PRO A 571 6.28 6.22 -16.66
CA PRO A 571 6.51 4.98 -15.93
C PRO A 571 7.77 4.98 -15.05
N ILE A 572 8.43 6.12 -14.87
CA ILE A 572 9.59 6.20 -13.98
C ILE A 572 9.21 5.85 -12.54
N LEU A 573 10.04 5.02 -11.92
CA LEU A 573 9.86 4.60 -10.53
C LEU A 573 10.62 5.55 -9.58
N GLY A 574 10.13 5.64 -8.37
CA GLY A 574 10.68 6.53 -7.34
C GLY A 574 10.32 6.07 -5.92
N PRO A 575 10.46 6.94 -4.93
CA PRO A 575 10.22 6.57 -3.53
C PRO A 575 8.74 6.34 -3.19
N GLU A 576 7.83 6.78 -4.04
CA GLU A 576 6.40 6.56 -3.87
C GLU A 576 5.95 5.33 -4.65
N MET A 577 5.30 4.37 -3.97
CA MET A 577 4.82 3.14 -4.59
C MET A 577 3.74 3.38 -5.64
N LYS A 578 3.84 2.65 -6.75
CA LYS A 578 2.90 2.67 -7.89
C LYS A 578 2.34 1.29 -8.25
N SER A 579 2.94 0.20 -7.78
CA SER A 579 2.51 -1.17 -8.08
C SER A 579 1.18 -1.55 -7.42
N THR A 580 0.49 -2.50 -8.05
CA THR A 580 -0.79 -3.05 -7.59
C THR A 580 -0.72 -4.52 -7.20
N GLY A 581 0.38 -5.19 -7.50
CA GLY A 581 0.61 -6.59 -7.19
C GLY A 581 2.00 -7.03 -7.58
N GLU A 582 2.27 -8.32 -7.46
CA GLU A 582 3.58 -8.90 -7.74
C GLU A 582 3.47 -10.32 -8.32
N VAL A 583 4.51 -10.74 -9.03
CA VAL A 583 4.66 -12.09 -9.55
C VAL A 583 6.01 -12.69 -9.12
N MET A 584 6.14 -14.02 -9.16
CA MET A 584 7.34 -14.74 -8.80
C MET A 584 7.85 -15.56 -9.98
N GLY A 585 9.15 -15.39 -10.32
CA GLY A 585 9.88 -16.28 -11.22
C GLY A 585 10.80 -17.19 -10.41
N ILE A 586 10.92 -18.45 -10.82
CA ILE A 586 11.76 -19.48 -10.20
C ILE A 586 12.64 -20.12 -11.26
N GLY A 587 13.93 -20.27 -10.98
CA GLY A 587 14.87 -20.88 -11.90
C GLY A 587 16.12 -21.43 -11.17
N PRO A 588 16.95 -22.23 -11.85
CA PRO A 588 18.20 -22.74 -11.30
C PRO A 588 19.27 -21.65 -11.13
N ASN A 589 19.03 -20.46 -11.62
CA ASN A 589 19.89 -19.29 -11.47
C ASN A 589 19.08 -18.01 -11.55
N PHE A 590 19.69 -16.88 -11.13
CA PHE A 590 19.09 -15.57 -11.13
C PHE A 590 18.54 -15.16 -12.50
N GLY A 591 19.30 -15.39 -13.60
CA GLY A 591 18.90 -14.93 -14.93
C GLY A 591 17.61 -15.57 -15.43
N GLU A 592 17.43 -16.88 -15.25
CA GLU A 592 16.19 -17.59 -15.60
C GLU A 592 15.02 -17.15 -14.70
N ALA A 593 15.25 -17.07 -13.39
CA ALA A 593 14.24 -16.60 -12.46
C ALA A 593 13.75 -15.18 -12.80
N TYR A 594 14.67 -14.27 -13.15
CA TYR A 594 14.34 -12.91 -13.57
C TYR A 594 13.54 -12.90 -14.87
N ALA A 595 13.96 -13.65 -15.89
CA ALA A 595 13.26 -13.74 -17.16
C ALA A 595 11.81 -14.25 -16.98
N LYS A 596 11.61 -15.29 -16.16
CA LYS A 596 10.29 -15.82 -15.83
C LYS A 596 9.44 -14.80 -15.08
N ALA A 597 10.01 -14.04 -14.13
CA ALA A 597 9.32 -12.99 -13.42
C ALA A 597 8.87 -11.86 -14.36
N GLN A 598 9.74 -11.41 -15.28
CA GLN A 598 9.38 -10.42 -16.30
C GLN A 598 8.22 -10.90 -17.17
N LYS A 599 8.29 -12.15 -17.65
CA LYS A 599 7.22 -12.77 -18.44
C LYS A 599 5.90 -12.86 -17.64
N GLY A 600 5.97 -13.23 -16.38
CA GLY A 600 4.82 -13.25 -15.46
C GLY A 600 4.18 -11.87 -15.24
N ALA A 601 4.98 -10.80 -15.32
CA ALA A 601 4.53 -9.42 -15.27
C ALA A 601 4.10 -8.86 -16.66
N ASN A 602 3.91 -9.72 -17.67
CA ASN A 602 3.58 -9.36 -19.06
C ASN A 602 4.63 -8.46 -19.74
N LYS A 603 5.89 -8.52 -19.31
CA LYS A 603 7.01 -7.81 -19.92
C LYS A 603 7.82 -8.79 -20.78
N ILE A 604 7.93 -8.51 -22.07
CA ILE A 604 8.65 -9.37 -23.01
C ILE A 604 10.08 -8.85 -23.15
N LEU A 605 11.07 -9.68 -22.78
CA LEU A 605 12.49 -9.39 -22.95
C LEU A 605 12.92 -9.72 -24.40
N PRO A 606 13.46 -8.75 -25.16
CA PRO A 606 13.98 -9.02 -26.51
C PRO A 606 15.27 -9.81 -26.41
N LYS A 607 15.42 -10.85 -27.23
CA LYS A 607 16.62 -11.69 -27.28
C LYS A 607 17.75 -11.12 -28.16
N LYS A 608 17.40 -10.29 -29.14
CA LYS A 608 18.28 -9.61 -30.10
C LYS A 608 17.56 -8.42 -30.71
N GLY A 609 18.20 -7.63 -31.52
CA GLY A 609 17.59 -6.52 -32.26
C GLY A 609 18.34 -5.20 -32.05
N LYS A 610 17.62 -4.07 -32.01
CA LYS A 610 18.22 -2.76 -31.80
C LYS A 610 17.97 -2.26 -30.39
N VAL A 611 19.05 -1.86 -29.69
CA VAL A 611 18.99 -1.27 -28.35
C VAL A 611 19.27 0.23 -28.41
N PHE A 612 18.35 1.01 -27.83
CA PHE A 612 18.60 2.42 -27.61
C PHE A 612 19.26 2.66 -26.27
N LEU A 613 20.40 3.37 -26.27
CA LEU A 613 21.16 3.74 -25.07
C LEU A 613 21.19 5.28 -24.90
N SER A 614 20.67 5.75 -23.77
CA SER A 614 20.86 7.11 -23.31
C SER A 614 21.22 7.09 -21.83
N VAL A 615 22.51 7.29 -21.53
CA VAL A 615 23.08 7.02 -20.21
C VAL A 615 23.62 8.30 -19.60
N LYS A 616 23.24 8.59 -18.34
CA LYS A 616 23.75 9.73 -17.55
C LYS A 616 25.27 9.64 -17.34
N ASP A 617 25.93 10.75 -17.10
CA ASP A 617 27.41 10.82 -17.05
C ASP A 617 28.01 9.87 -16.00
N ASN A 618 27.43 9.82 -14.81
CA ASN A 618 27.88 8.94 -13.72
C ASN A 618 27.80 7.45 -14.09
N ASP A 619 26.93 7.07 -14.98
CA ASP A 619 26.71 5.68 -15.40
C ASP A 619 27.55 5.28 -16.62
N LYS A 620 28.17 6.23 -17.33
CA LYS A 620 29.01 5.95 -18.50
C LYS A 620 30.18 4.99 -18.21
N LYS A 621 30.65 4.94 -16.95
CA LYS A 621 31.65 3.98 -16.48
C LYS A 621 31.24 2.51 -16.73
N TYR A 622 29.94 2.22 -16.70
CA TYR A 622 29.38 0.88 -16.87
C TYR A 622 29.30 0.44 -18.33
N LEU A 623 29.36 1.36 -19.30
CA LEU A 623 29.33 1.05 -20.72
C LEU A 623 30.46 0.08 -21.13
N LYS A 624 31.63 0.18 -20.49
CA LYS A 624 32.75 -0.74 -20.71
C LYS A 624 32.38 -2.21 -20.49
N LYS A 625 31.45 -2.50 -19.57
CA LYS A 625 30.95 -3.85 -19.29
C LYS A 625 29.68 -4.17 -20.09
N LEU A 626 28.78 -3.23 -20.26
CA LEU A 626 27.50 -3.46 -20.88
C LEU A 626 27.58 -3.64 -22.40
N VAL A 627 28.35 -2.77 -23.10
CA VAL A 627 28.42 -2.79 -24.56
C VAL A 627 28.90 -4.14 -25.13
N PRO A 628 29.97 -4.78 -24.61
CA PRO A 628 30.37 -6.11 -25.05
C PRO A 628 29.28 -7.17 -24.87
N LEU A 629 28.49 -7.09 -23.79
CA LEU A 629 27.39 -8.04 -23.52
C LEU A 629 26.25 -7.86 -24.52
N LEU A 630 25.90 -6.61 -24.85
CA LEU A 630 24.88 -6.33 -25.86
C LEU A 630 25.29 -6.88 -27.23
N ILE A 631 26.52 -6.63 -27.67
CA ILE A 631 27.03 -7.10 -28.96
C ILE A 631 27.09 -8.64 -28.99
N LYS A 632 27.51 -9.28 -27.90
CA LYS A 632 27.54 -10.75 -27.78
C LYS A 632 26.12 -11.37 -27.94
N ASN A 633 25.06 -10.63 -27.60
CA ASN A 633 23.66 -11.04 -27.74
C ASN A 633 23.00 -10.46 -28.99
N ASP A 634 23.79 -10.16 -30.05
CA ASP A 634 23.32 -9.70 -31.36
C ASP A 634 22.47 -8.40 -31.33
N PHE A 635 22.74 -7.50 -30.37
CA PHE A 635 22.13 -6.17 -30.36
C PHE A 635 22.95 -5.16 -31.16
N GLN A 636 22.29 -4.45 -32.08
CA GLN A 636 22.78 -3.26 -32.71
C GLN A 636 22.55 -2.04 -31.81
N ILE A 637 23.54 -1.20 -31.61
CA ILE A 637 23.46 -0.11 -30.63
C ILE A 637 23.13 1.20 -31.34
N ILE A 638 22.07 1.86 -30.85
CA ILE A 638 21.68 3.21 -31.22
C ILE A 638 21.81 4.08 -29.94
N ALA A 639 22.44 5.24 -30.02
CA ALA A 639 22.65 6.04 -28.81
C ALA A 639 22.58 7.55 -29.07
N THR A 640 22.22 8.31 -28.01
CA THR A 640 22.34 9.77 -28.00
C THR A 640 23.79 10.22 -28.04
N ASP A 641 24.06 11.43 -28.52
CA ASP A 641 25.40 11.92 -28.86
C ASP A 641 26.46 11.64 -27.80
N GLY A 642 26.27 12.10 -26.54
CA GLY A 642 27.28 11.93 -25.49
C GLY A 642 27.46 10.46 -25.06
N THR A 643 26.48 9.58 -25.23
CA THR A 643 26.60 8.13 -25.02
C THR A 643 27.31 7.48 -26.20
N ALA A 644 26.95 7.87 -27.43
CA ALA A 644 27.59 7.36 -28.65
C ALA A 644 29.08 7.71 -28.71
N GLN A 645 29.45 8.93 -28.32
CA GLN A 645 30.86 9.33 -28.23
C GLN A 645 31.63 8.40 -27.28
N LYS A 646 31.06 8.12 -26.08
CA LYS A 646 31.71 7.21 -25.11
C LYS A 646 31.87 5.79 -25.62
N ILE A 647 30.89 5.28 -26.37
CA ILE A 647 30.95 3.95 -26.99
C ILE A 647 32.01 3.87 -28.06
N ARG A 648 32.18 4.93 -28.90
CA ARG A 648 33.25 5.02 -29.92
C ARG A 648 34.65 5.11 -29.28
N GLU A 649 34.78 5.79 -28.16
CA GLU A 649 36.03 5.81 -27.38
C GLU A 649 36.43 4.39 -26.92
N LEU A 650 35.46 3.54 -26.65
CA LEU A 650 35.65 2.12 -26.34
C LEU A 650 35.87 1.24 -27.57
N LYS A 651 35.93 1.85 -28.79
CA LYS A 651 36.15 1.18 -30.07
C LYS A 651 35.05 0.22 -30.50
N TYR A 652 33.80 0.54 -30.20
CA TYR A 652 32.61 -0.17 -30.65
C TYR A 652 31.77 0.67 -31.62
N ASP A 653 31.12 -0.04 -32.57
CA ASP A 653 30.18 0.59 -33.52
C ASP A 653 28.90 1.02 -32.81
N VAL A 654 28.42 2.21 -33.18
CA VAL A 654 27.18 2.77 -32.67
C VAL A 654 26.57 3.76 -33.66
N THR A 655 25.27 3.63 -33.87
CA THR A 655 24.50 4.62 -34.64
C THR A 655 24.09 5.77 -33.73
N ARG A 656 24.38 7.01 -34.13
CA ARG A 656 23.92 8.18 -33.41
C ARG A 656 22.46 8.49 -33.76
N ILE A 657 21.66 8.88 -32.77
CA ILE A 657 20.30 9.38 -32.93
C ILE A 657 20.12 10.69 -32.15
N ASN A 658 19.26 11.58 -32.63
CA ASN A 658 18.94 12.82 -31.95
C ASN A 658 18.10 12.60 -30.72
N LYS A 659 18.28 13.42 -29.67
CA LYS A 659 17.31 13.56 -28.59
C LYS A 659 16.04 14.22 -29.12
N VAL A 660 14.95 14.08 -28.35
CA VAL A 660 13.62 14.57 -28.75
C VAL A 660 13.61 16.06 -29.11
N LEU A 661 14.41 16.88 -28.39
CA LEU A 661 14.49 18.32 -28.59
C LEU A 661 15.57 18.77 -29.60
N GLU A 662 16.36 17.85 -30.16
CA GLU A 662 17.47 18.17 -31.09
C GLU A 662 17.04 18.14 -32.56
N GLY A 663 15.79 17.75 -32.85
CA GLY A 663 15.25 17.67 -34.21
C GLY A 663 14.99 16.26 -34.71
N ARG A 664 14.31 16.13 -35.84
CA ARG A 664 13.92 14.86 -36.44
C ARG A 664 14.93 14.38 -37.49
N PRO A 665 15.09 13.04 -37.69
CA PRO A 665 14.47 11.98 -36.89
C PRO A 665 15.09 11.88 -35.49
N HIS A 666 14.27 11.58 -34.49
CA HIS A 666 14.70 11.41 -33.10
C HIS A 666 14.21 10.09 -32.49
N THR A 667 14.61 9.80 -31.27
CA THR A 667 14.35 8.52 -30.60
C THR A 667 12.85 8.11 -30.60
N VAL A 668 11.93 9.06 -30.38
CA VAL A 668 10.49 8.76 -30.38
C VAL A 668 9.99 8.35 -31.76
N ASP A 669 10.51 8.94 -32.85
CA ASP A 669 10.15 8.53 -34.21
C ASP A 669 10.56 7.08 -34.47
N SER A 670 11.77 6.67 -34.06
CA SER A 670 12.24 5.29 -34.20
C SER A 670 11.46 4.28 -33.34
N LEU A 671 11.01 4.69 -32.13
CA LEU A 671 10.13 3.87 -31.30
C LEU A 671 8.75 3.67 -31.94
N LEU A 672 8.14 4.73 -32.50
CA LEU A 672 6.87 4.65 -33.20
C LEU A 672 6.93 3.82 -34.49
N ASN A 673 8.09 3.80 -35.14
CA ASN A 673 8.35 2.99 -36.34
C ASN A 673 8.72 1.53 -35.99
N ASN A 674 8.73 1.14 -34.71
CA ASN A 674 9.17 -0.19 -34.24
C ASN A 674 10.60 -0.56 -34.70
N GLU A 675 11.51 0.44 -34.70
CA GLU A 675 12.91 0.25 -35.08
C GLU A 675 13.80 -0.07 -33.85
N ILE A 676 13.26 0.00 -32.63
CA ILE A 676 13.95 -0.22 -31.37
C ILE A 676 13.24 -1.32 -30.58
N ASP A 677 14.00 -2.32 -30.13
CA ASP A 677 13.47 -3.48 -29.40
C ASP A 677 13.72 -3.37 -27.88
N LEU A 678 14.74 -2.61 -27.46
CA LEU A 678 15.13 -2.43 -26.06
C LEU A 678 15.51 -0.98 -25.81
N VAL A 679 15.01 -0.42 -24.70
CA VAL A 679 15.37 0.92 -24.23
C VAL A 679 16.12 0.82 -22.90
N ILE A 680 17.32 1.41 -22.85
CA ILE A 680 18.08 1.64 -21.62
C ILE A 680 18.29 3.16 -21.49
N ASN A 681 17.51 3.78 -20.61
CA ASN A 681 17.46 5.22 -20.46
C ASN A 681 17.69 5.62 -19.00
N THR A 682 18.94 5.88 -18.60
CA THR A 682 19.26 6.38 -17.26
C THR A 682 19.30 7.90 -17.25
N THR A 683 18.63 8.52 -16.26
CA THR A 683 18.49 9.97 -16.15
C THR A 683 18.90 10.46 -14.77
N GLU A 684 19.28 11.74 -14.66
CA GLU A 684 19.61 12.39 -13.40
C GLU A 684 19.12 13.84 -13.42
N GLY A 685 18.41 14.24 -12.36
CA GLY A 685 17.79 15.54 -12.23
C GLY A 685 16.49 15.70 -13.02
N LYS A 686 15.67 16.65 -12.55
CA LYS A 686 14.30 16.86 -13.02
C LYS A 686 14.21 17.11 -14.53
N GLN A 687 15.06 17.99 -15.08
CA GLN A 687 15.05 18.34 -16.51
C GLN A 687 15.32 17.10 -17.39
N SER A 688 16.32 16.28 -17.06
CA SER A 688 16.66 15.07 -17.82
C SER A 688 15.53 14.03 -17.75
N ILE A 689 14.83 13.95 -16.62
CA ILE A 689 13.66 13.08 -16.45
C ILE A 689 12.52 13.55 -17.35
N GLU A 690 12.20 14.84 -17.34
CA GLU A 690 11.14 15.43 -18.17
C GLU A 690 11.44 15.29 -19.66
N ASP A 691 12.67 15.59 -20.10
CA ASP A 691 13.10 15.48 -21.50
C ASP A 691 13.01 14.06 -22.05
N SER A 692 13.18 13.05 -21.18
CA SER A 692 13.11 11.63 -21.55
C SER A 692 11.72 10.99 -21.33
N ALA A 693 10.78 11.70 -20.76
CA ALA A 693 9.44 11.15 -20.43
C ALA A 693 8.69 10.62 -21.67
N SER A 694 8.79 11.34 -22.79
CA SER A 694 8.18 10.91 -24.06
C SER A 694 8.75 9.58 -24.57
N ILE A 695 10.04 9.34 -24.38
CA ILE A 695 10.71 8.07 -24.78
C ILE A 695 10.12 6.92 -23.97
N ARG A 696 10.03 7.08 -22.64
CA ARG A 696 9.52 6.04 -21.74
C ARG A 696 8.02 5.76 -21.96
N ARG A 697 7.21 6.81 -22.15
CA ARG A 697 5.77 6.68 -22.47
C ARG A 697 5.56 5.96 -23.80
N THR A 698 6.32 6.32 -24.85
CA THR A 698 6.21 5.67 -26.15
C THR A 698 6.67 4.21 -26.09
N ALA A 699 7.75 3.90 -25.39
CA ALA A 699 8.20 2.53 -25.18
C ALA A 699 7.11 1.70 -24.48
N LEU A 700 6.49 2.23 -23.41
CA LEU A 700 5.40 1.56 -22.70
C LEU A 700 4.19 1.30 -23.62
N GLN A 701 3.73 2.32 -24.38
CA GLN A 701 2.59 2.21 -25.28
C GLN A 701 2.81 1.18 -26.39
N ASN A 702 4.04 1.08 -26.92
CA ASN A 702 4.41 0.10 -27.94
C ASN A 702 4.89 -1.24 -27.35
N LYS A 703 4.77 -1.44 -26.02
CA LYS A 703 5.21 -2.64 -25.33
C LYS A 703 6.69 -2.98 -25.53
N ILE A 704 7.52 -1.97 -25.76
CA ILE A 704 8.98 -2.10 -25.86
C ILE A 704 9.56 -2.12 -24.46
N PHE A 705 10.41 -3.11 -24.18
CA PHE A 705 11.03 -3.24 -22.87
C PHE A 705 11.92 -2.02 -22.56
N CYS A 706 11.70 -1.41 -21.42
CA CYS A 706 12.43 -0.21 -21.00
C CYS A 706 12.96 -0.40 -19.58
N THR A 707 14.27 -0.15 -19.40
CA THR A 707 14.87 -0.04 -18.07
C THR A 707 15.49 1.34 -17.87
N THR A 708 15.36 1.86 -16.66
CA THR A 708 15.86 3.19 -16.28
C THR A 708 17.11 3.13 -15.42
N THR A 709 17.67 1.93 -15.19
CA THR A 709 18.84 1.72 -14.35
C THR A 709 19.89 0.82 -15.01
N MET A 710 21.15 1.01 -14.65
CA MET A 710 22.22 0.13 -15.11
C MET A 710 22.13 -1.26 -14.50
N PHE A 711 21.63 -1.37 -13.26
CA PHE A 711 21.42 -2.67 -12.63
C PHE A 711 20.35 -3.50 -13.35
N GLY A 712 19.23 -2.84 -13.74
CA GLY A 712 18.22 -3.46 -14.60
C GLY A 712 18.79 -3.91 -15.96
N ALA A 713 19.64 -3.08 -16.58
CA ALA A 713 20.31 -3.46 -17.83
C ALA A 713 21.21 -4.70 -17.67
N PHE A 714 21.95 -4.83 -16.56
CA PHE A 714 22.75 -6.03 -16.29
C PHE A 714 21.85 -7.24 -15.96
N ALA A 715 20.74 -7.07 -15.26
CA ALA A 715 19.79 -8.15 -14.99
C ALA A 715 19.23 -8.73 -16.30
N ILE A 716 18.90 -7.86 -17.27
CA ILE A 716 18.53 -8.28 -18.63
C ILE A 716 19.63 -9.11 -19.27
N MET A 717 20.88 -8.65 -19.21
CA MET A 717 22.00 -9.40 -19.81
C MET A 717 22.22 -10.76 -19.14
N GLU A 718 22.02 -10.89 -17.85
CA GLU A 718 22.06 -12.18 -17.14
C GLU A 718 20.92 -13.09 -17.59
N SER A 719 19.72 -12.55 -17.83
CA SER A 719 18.57 -13.35 -18.28
C SER A 719 18.77 -13.94 -19.69
N LEU A 720 19.43 -13.21 -20.58
CA LEU A 720 19.69 -13.64 -21.96
C LEU A 720 20.70 -14.81 -22.07
N LYS A 721 21.35 -15.19 -21.00
CA LYS A 721 22.22 -16.38 -20.96
C LYS A 721 21.41 -17.69 -20.95
N ASN A 722 20.11 -17.65 -20.71
CA ASN A 722 19.23 -18.80 -20.55
C ASN A 722 18.23 -18.85 -21.73
N ASP A 723 18.19 -19.97 -22.46
CA ASP A 723 17.21 -20.10 -23.52
C ASP A 723 15.83 -20.47 -22.93
N GLU A 724 14.79 -19.82 -23.40
CA GLU A 724 13.42 -20.09 -22.97
C GLU A 724 12.96 -21.52 -23.32
N GLN A 725 13.52 -22.13 -24.36
CA GLN A 725 13.23 -23.52 -24.75
C GLN A 725 13.69 -24.54 -23.68
N ASP A 726 14.68 -24.18 -22.88
CA ASP A 726 15.23 -25.04 -21.82
C ASP A 726 14.52 -24.83 -20.48
N TRP A 727 13.56 -23.92 -20.38
CA TRP A 727 12.89 -23.64 -19.12
C TRP A 727 12.01 -24.81 -18.68
N SER A 728 12.18 -25.20 -17.42
CA SER A 728 11.25 -26.11 -16.74
C SER A 728 10.21 -25.32 -15.93
N TYR A 729 8.99 -25.85 -15.87
CA TYR A 729 7.93 -25.34 -15.02
C TYR A 729 7.51 -26.43 -14.05
N THR A 730 7.71 -26.17 -12.77
CA THR A 730 7.38 -27.10 -11.69
C THR A 730 6.31 -26.45 -10.81
N PRO A 731 5.26 -27.18 -10.41
CA PRO A 731 4.29 -26.69 -9.45
C PRO A 731 4.97 -26.22 -8.16
N LEU A 732 4.51 -25.10 -7.60
CA LEU A 732 5.11 -24.54 -6.38
C LEU A 732 5.10 -25.54 -5.22
N GLN A 733 4.06 -26.39 -5.14
CA GLN A 733 3.91 -27.44 -4.14
C GLN A 733 4.99 -28.52 -4.23
N GLU A 734 5.51 -28.77 -5.41
CA GLU A 734 6.55 -29.78 -5.65
C GLU A 734 7.98 -29.25 -5.45
N ILE A 735 8.17 -27.93 -5.53
CA ILE A 735 9.49 -27.29 -5.37
C ILE A 735 10.02 -27.43 -3.94
N ASN A 736 9.13 -27.50 -2.97
CA ASN A 736 9.43 -27.51 -1.55
C ASN A 736 9.30 -28.91 -0.89
N ASN A 737 9.02 -29.94 -1.69
CA ASN A 737 9.06 -31.35 -1.30
C ASN A 737 10.43 -31.96 -1.66
#